data_cfe8a00d2f8c4095e764077cf05483aa
#
_entry.id   cfe8a00d2f8c4095e764077cf05483aa
#
_cell.length_a   1.000
_cell.length_b   1.000
_cell.length_c   1.000
_cell.angle_alpha   90.00
_cell.angle_beta   90.00
_cell.angle_gamma   90.00
#
_symmetry.space_group_name_H-M   'P 1'
#
loop_
_entity.id
_entity.type
_entity.pdbx_description
1 polymer ?
#
loop_
_entity_poly.entity_id
_entity_poly.type
_entity_poly.pdbx_seq_one_letter_code
_entity_poly.pdbx_strand_id
1 'polypeptide(L)'
;AALLTTSGKRLTSGGAPALVDAVQPPRFEAFTAAKGHLPLVADEIAIDQATASREHLRLGQQVVLAGRSPARRYTISGIAKFAGSESFGGASVVLLVSQEAQYVAGEPGAYDEIYAANSAGVSPQELAARVRAALPATLTVRTGAQEASNQTSELEEKLGFLRTFLLVFAYVALFVGAFIIFNTISITVAQRTREFGLLRTLGASRAQIMRAVVEEGLLLGIVGAVIGLFGGIGLAPALDGLFKAFGADLPDNGTVLETRTVVVSLAVGIIVTIVAGFFPALRATRVPPIAAMREGVQIPPRPLPSRRALIIRFVLMLVVVVAISTASKGIGVVLLIGIVIRGARLRYRLRNHGKRNYRVVPALAGAIGWLISWRGITARLARENSVRQPGRTLVTALALTVGLGLVAFIAVLAAGTKTTIDRAVSRSFAGSLIVQNSQSGQGLPAAVAPAVRTVHGVGAVTAVAFTKGRVRDLAAAGAPVIEEKSTVTAIEPESFVKMYKTEWEHGSPATLTALGEDDTVITKKFASAHNLHVGQRLSVLTASGHEVTLTVTGIVKEEVLGLLANLTVLRSLASSMFGQREDGVDFVSYAPGANGAEVRHGINTLLHANFPQTHSQTAAEYTHEVSSKLNKLLLLVYVLLALSVVVSLFGIVNTLILSIYERTRELGMMRAIGTSRSQVRQMIRYESLITAMIGGILGLLIGVVGAVLVTIFELSGSGYVVSIPVGTLILLLLAAAVAGVLAAQLPARRAAKLDVLGALSSE
;
A
#
# COMPACT_ATOMS: atom_id res chain seq x y z
N ALA A 1 -5.68 -23.21 -11.11
CA ALA A 1 -5.43 -24.57 -10.63
C ALA A 1 -4.30 -24.60 -9.61
N ALA A 2 -4.10 -25.74 -8.95
CA ALA A 2 -2.97 -25.99 -8.05
C ALA A 2 -2.11 -27.13 -8.62
N LEU A 3 -0.82 -26.88 -8.77
CA LEU A 3 0.18 -27.86 -9.13
C LEU A 3 0.84 -28.43 -7.87
N LEU A 4 0.86 -29.75 -7.72
CA LEU A 4 1.35 -30.43 -6.53
C LEU A 4 2.29 -31.58 -6.89
N THR A 5 3.16 -31.95 -5.96
CA THR A 5 3.89 -33.24 -6.04
C THR A 5 2.91 -34.40 -5.82
N THR A 6 3.32 -35.59 -6.16
CA THR A 6 2.57 -36.82 -5.84
C THR A 6 2.38 -37.04 -4.34
N SER A 7 3.19 -36.41 -3.49
CA SER A 7 3.04 -36.39 -2.02
C SER A 7 2.14 -35.28 -1.49
N GLY A 8 1.53 -34.47 -2.36
CA GLY A 8 0.61 -33.38 -1.98
C GLY A 8 1.29 -32.05 -1.64
N LYS A 9 2.64 -31.93 -1.76
CA LYS A 9 3.33 -30.66 -1.59
C LYS A 9 3.04 -29.76 -2.80
N ARG A 10 2.66 -28.50 -2.55
CA ARG A 10 2.46 -27.50 -3.59
C ARG A 10 3.76 -27.10 -4.27
N LEU A 11 3.67 -26.93 -5.58
CA LEU A 11 4.76 -26.54 -6.48
C LEU A 11 4.55 -25.11 -7.03
N THR A 12 3.62 -24.33 -6.49
CA THR A 12 3.32 -22.97 -6.94
C THR A 12 4.00 -21.94 -6.03
N SER A 13 4.51 -20.86 -6.62
CA SER A 13 5.20 -19.79 -5.90
C SER A 13 4.24 -18.87 -5.15
N GLY A 14 4.62 -18.44 -3.96
CA GLY A 14 4.14 -17.22 -3.29
C GLY A 14 2.64 -17.04 -3.12
N GLY A 15 1.82 -18.08 -3.34
CA GLY A 15 0.36 -17.99 -3.28
C GLY A 15 -0.30 -17.62 -4.63
N ALA A 16 0.46 -17.41 -5.70
CA ALA A 16 -0.11 -17.26 -7.04
C ALA A 16 -0.65 -18.61 -7.55
N PRO A 17 -1.84 -18.63 -8.19
CA PRO A 17 -2.39 -19.84 -8.79
C PRO A 17 -1.55 -20.33 -9.97
N ALA A 18 -1.58 -21.64 -10.25
CA ALA A 18 -1.14 -22.13 -11.52
C ALA A 18 -2.16 -21.72 -12.59
N LEU A 19 -1.70 -21.00 -13.59
CA LEU A 19 -2.47 -20.73 -14.79
C LEU A 19 -2.48 -22.01 -15.64
N VAL A 20 -3.65 -22.42 -16.08
CA VAL A 20 -3.83 -23.55 -16.97
C VAL A 20 -4.20 -23.00 -18.33
N ASP A 21 -3.47 -23.40 -19.35
CA ASP A 21 -3.77 -23.02 -20.73
C ASP A 21 -3.79 -24.26 -21.62
N ALA A 22 -4.52 -24.20 -22.70
CA ALA A 22 -4.61 -25.25 -23.68
C ALA A 22 -3.57 -25.01 -24.78
N VAL A 23 -2.85 -26.06 -25.18
CA VAL A 23 -1.97 -26.01 -26.38
C VAL A 23 -2.81 -25.58 -27.57
N GLN A 24 -2.37 -24.53 -28.24
CA GLN A 24 -3.03 -23.94 -29.40
C GLN A 24 -2.44 -24.48 -30.72
N PRO A 25 -3.15 -24.34 -31.84
CA PRO A 25 -2.55 -24.54 -33.14
C PRO A 25 -1.30 -23.64 -33.31
N PRO A 26 -0.26 -24.10 -34.09
CA PRO A 26 1.04 -23.40 -34.14
C PRO A 26 0.99 -21.91 -34.49
N ARG A 27 -0.06 -21.47 -35.20
CA ARG A 27 -0.24 -20.05 -35.57
C ARG A 27 -0.61 -19.16 -34.38
N PHE A 28 -1.24 -19.72 -33.36
CA PHE A 28 -1.72 -19.03 -32.16
C PHE A 28 -0.93 -19.40 -30.90
N GLU A 29 -0.02 -20.36 -31.03
CA GLU A 29 0.77 -20.85 -29.89
C GLU A 29 1.85 -19.84 -29.50
N ALA A 30 1.73 -19.32 -28.30
CA ALA A 30 2.70 -18.39 -27.73
C ALA A 30 3.81 -19.09 -26.93
N PHE A 31 3.62 -20.37 -26.61
CA PHE A 31 4.57 -21.16 -25.86
C PHE A 31 5.46 -21.99 -26.78
N THR A 32 6.74 -22.07 -26.45
CA THR A 32 7.72 -22.89 -27.13
C THR A 32 8.36 -23.87 -26.15
N ALA A 33 8.53 -25.11 -26.54
CA ALA A 33 9.22 -26.09 -25.71
C ALA A 33 10.73 -25.77 -25.65
N ALA A 34 11.22 -25.44 -24.45
CA ALA A 34 12.65 -25.29 -24.19
C ALA A 34 13.34 -26.64 -24.02
N LYS A 35 12.62 -27.66 -23.49
CA LYS A 35 13.03 -29.03 -23.34
C LYS A 35 11.83 -29.96 -23.51
N GLY A 36 12.02 -31.14 -24.13
CA GLY A 36 10.90 -32.03 -24.40
C GLY A 36 9.98 -31.53 -25.52
N HIS A 37 8.69 -31.76 -25.38
CA HIS A 37 7.65 -31.32 -26.31
C HIS A 37 6.41 -30.80 -25.55
N LEU A 38 5.58 -29.99 -26.21
CA LEU A 38 4.28 -29.61 -25.69
C LEU A 38 3.36 -30.84 -25.62
N PRO A 39 2.36 -30.84 -24.68
CA PRO A 39 1.44 -31.96 -24.50
C PRO A 39 0.76 -32.38 -25.81
N LEU A 40 0.74 -33.66 -26.10
CA LEU A 40 0.09 -34.26 -27.28
C LEU A 40 -1.05 -35.20 -26.88
N VAL A 41 -1.02 -35.73 -25.66
CA VAL A 41 -2.02 -36.67 -25.11
C VAL A 41 -2.54 -36.19 -23.74
N ALA A 42 -3.64 -36.80 -23.31
CA ALA A 42 -4.39 -36.33 -22.12
C ALA A 42 -3.64 -36.45 -20.78
N ASP A 43 -2.65 -37.34 -20.66
CA ASP A 43 -1.89 -37.54 -19.44
C ASP A 43 -0.56 -36.77 -19.38
N GLU A 44 -0.31 -35.94 -20.38
CA GLU A 44 0.89 -35.11 -20.49
C GLU A 44 0.61 -33.64 -20.10
N ILE A 45 1.63 -33.03 -19.49
CA ILE A 45 1.66 -31.60 -19.26
C ILE A 45 3.01 -30.98 -19.61
N ALA A 46 3.01 -29.69 -20.01
CA ALA A 46 4.24 -28.90 -20.01
C ALA A 46 4.12 -27.79 -18.93
N ILE A 47 5.27 -27.47 -18.34
CA ILE A 47 5.37 -26.51 -17.23
C ILE A 47 6.35 -25.41 -17.63
N ASP A 48 6.10 -24.18 -17.22
CA ASP A 48 7.01 -23.06 -17.48
C ASP A 48 8.40 -23.26 -16.88
N GLN A 49 9.42 -22.73 -17.54
CA GLN A 49 10.81 -22.94 -17.18
C GLN A 49 11.16 -22.40 -15.78
N ALA A 50 10.60 -21.27 -15.37
CA ALA A 50 10.86 -20.69 -14.05
C ALA A 50 10.34 -21.59 -12.93
N THR A 51 9.13 -22.14 -13.07
CA THR A 51 8.56 -23.13 -12.12
C THR A 51 9.37 -24.42 -12.11
N ALA A 52 9.72 -24.94 -13.29
CA ALA A 52 10.52 -26.17 -13.37
C ALA A 52 11.90 -26.00 -12.71
N SER A 53 12.56 -24.86 -12.91
CA SER A 53 13.88 -24.57 -12.32
C SER A 53 13.80 -24.39 -10.80
N ARG A 54 12.81 -23.65 -10.32
CA ARG A 54 12.61 -23.35 -8.90
C ARG A 54 12.28 -24.60 -8.08
N GLU A 55 11.40 -25.43 -8.59
CA GLU A 55 10.94 -26.66 -7.91
C GLU A 55 11.72 -27.90 -8.30
N HIS A 56 12.80 -27.75 -9.09
CA HIS A 56 13.67 -28.80 -9.55
C HIS A 56 12.94 -29.94 -10.30
N LEU A 57 11.92 -29.59 -11.10
CA LEU A 57 11.11 -30.52 -11.86
C LEU A 57 11.87 -31.02 -13.11
N ARG A 58 11.62 -32.25 -13.49
CA ARG A 58 12.30 -32.91 -14.62
C ARG A 58 11.29 -33.55 -15.58
N LEU A 59 11.68 -33.69 -16.83
CA LEU A 59 10.91 -34.47 -17.82
C LEU A 59 10.68 -35.91 -17.32
N GLY A 60 9.48 -36.42 -17.56
CA GLY A 60 9.05 -37.76 -17.13
C GLY A 60 8.59 -37.81 -15.65
N GLN A 61 8.74 -36.75 -14.86
CA GLN A 61 8.29 -36.71 -13.49
C GLN A 61 6.75 -36.60 -13.43
N GLN A 62 6.14 -37.31 -12.48
CA GLN A 62 4.70 -37.21 -12.23
C GLN A 62 4.39 -36.11 -11.26
N VAL A 63 3.34 -35.34 -11.56
CA VAL A 63 2.79 -34.29 -10.75
C VAL A 63 1.25 -34.40 -10.68
N VAL A 64 0.65 -33.75 -9.73
CA VAL A 64 -0.82 -33.70 -9.56
C VAL A 64 -1.30 -32.30 -9.91
N LEU A 65 -2.30 -32.18 -10.75
CA LEU A 65 -2.98 -30.93 -11.05
C LEU A 65 -4.41 -30.98 -10.52
N ALA A 66 -4.76 -29.99 -9.70
CA ALA A 66 -6.06 -29.83 -9.11
C ALA A 66 -6.70 -28.52 -9.57
N GLY A 67 -7.84 -28.61 -10.21
CA GLY A 67 -8.64 -27.49 -10.70
C GLY A 67 -10.04 -27.48 -10.08
N ARG A 68 -11.03 -27.12 -10.89
CA ARG A 68 -12.45 -27.22 -10.48
C ARG A 68 -12.95 -28.65 -10.45
N SER A 69 -12.38 -29.53 -11.28
CA SER A 69 -12.61 -30.97 -11.25
C SER A 69 -11.67 -31.67 -10.25
N PRO A 70 -11.98 -32.91 -9.84
CA PRO A 70 -11.10 -33.70 -8.98
C PRO A 70 -9.67 -33.81 -9.53
N ALA A 71 -8.70 -33.80 -8.62
CA ALA A 71 -7.29 -33.79 -8.95
C ALA A 71 -6.88 -35.03 -9.78
N ARG A 72 -6.04 -34.84 -10.79
CA ARG A 72 -5.48 -35.89 -11.65
C ARG A 72 -3.95 -35.86 -11.66
N ARG A 73 -3.35 -37.01 -11.98
CA ARG A 73 -1.91 -37.16 -12.16
C ARG A 73 -1.57 -36.97 -13.62
N TYR A 74 -0.47 -36.26 -13.87
CA TYR A 74 0.06 -36.00 -15.20
C TYR A 74 1.56 -36.22 -15.22
N THR A 75 2.10 -36.52 -16.39
CA THR A 75 3.54 -36.67 -16.62
C THR A 75 4.08 -35.41 -17.32
N ILE A 76 5.19 -34.88 -16.86
CA ILE A 76 5.82 -33.70 -17.47
C ILE A 76 6.48 -34.13 -18.80
N SER A 77 5.89 -33.76 -19.94
CA SER A 77 6.38 -33.99 -21.28
C SER A 77 7.30 -32.87 -21.79
N GLY A 78 7.13 -31.65 -21.24
CA GLY A 78 7.89 -30.49 -21.68
C GLY A 78 8.11 -29.43 -20.62
N ILE A 79 9.18 -28.66 -20.86
CA ILE A 79 9.43 -27.38 -20.15
C ILE A 79 9.30 -26.30 -21.19
N ALA A 80 8.37 -25.34 -20.96
CA ALA A 80 7.96 -24.32 -21.92
C ALA A 80 8.46 -22.91 -21.55
N LYS A 81 8.62 -22.08 -22.58
CA LYS A 81 8.85 -20.62 -22.49
C LYS A 81 7.70 -19.87 -23.15
N PHE A 82 7.30 -18.76 -22.57
CA PHE A 82 6.28 -17.86 -23.14
C PHE A 82 6.97 -16.74 -23.92
N ALA A 83 6.76 -16.67 -25.23
CA ALA A 83 7.34 -15.64 -26.11
C ALA A 83 8.84 -15.39 -25.86
N GLY A 84 9.61 -16.45 -25.55
CA GLY A 84 11.04 -16.39 -25.22
C GLY A 84 11.37 -16.03 -23.76
N SER A 85 10.39 -15.66 -22.94
CA SER A 85 10.56 -15.42 -21.50
C SER A 85 10.49 -16.72 -20.69
N GLU A 86 11.29 -16.82 -19.63
CA GLU A 86 11.31 -17.99 -18.75
C GLU A 86 10.16 -18.02 -17.74
N SER A 87 9.57 -16.86 -17.44
CA SER A 87 8.51 -16.70 -16.45
C SER A 87 7.32 -15.90 -16.99
N PHE A 88 6.14 -16.30 -16.60
CA PHE A 88 4.90 -15.57 -16.86
C PHE A 88 4.48 -14.78 -15.60
N GLY A 89 5.21 -13.72 -15.31
CA GLY A 89 4.86 -12.82 -14.20
C GLY A 89 4.88 -13.47 -12.82
N GLY A 90 5.75 -14.49 -12.59
CA GLY A 90 5.81 -15.21 -11.31
C GLY A 90 4.74 -16.29 -11.12
N ALA A 91 3.72 -16.34 -11.97
CA ALA A 91 2.73 -17.42 -11.96
C ALA A 91 3.33 -18.71 -12.56
N SER A 92 2.97 -19.85 -11.99
CA SER A 92 3.26 -21.14 -12.61
C SER A 92 2.29 -21.35 -13.78
N VAL A 93 2.79 -21.69 -14.96
CA VAL A 93 1.95 -22.00 -16.12
C VAL A 93 2.01 -23.49 -16.43
N VAL A 94 0.84 -24.06 -16.64
CA VAL A 94 0.67 -25.47 -17.00
C VAL A 94 -0.08 -25.56 -18.32
N LEU A 95 0.53 -26.17 -19.30
CA LEU A 95 -0.08 -26.41 -20.61
C LEU A 95 -0.63 -27.83 -20.67
N LEU A 96 -1.82 -27.98 -21.23
CA LEU A 96 -2.55 -29.23 -21.41
C LEU A 96 -3.12 -29.32 -22.84
N VAL A 97 -3.52 -30.48 -23.26
CA VAL A 97 -4.41 -30.59 -24.42
C VAL A 97 -5.77 -30.00 -24.10
N SER A 98 -6.47 -29.40 -25.10
CA SER A 98 -7.69 -28.63 -24.89
C SER A 98 -8.75 -29.36 -24.06
N GLN A 99 -8.96 -30.65 -24.30
CA GLN A 99 -9.95 -31.47 -23.57
C GLN A 99 -9.61 -31.58 -22.06
N GLU A 100 -8.32 -31.76 -21.72
CA GLU A 100 -7.89 -31.83 -20.32
C GLU A 100 -7.88 -30.45 -19.64
N ALA A 101 -7.53 -29.40 -20.37
CA ALA A 101 -7.66 -28.04 -19.85
C ALA A 101 -9.12 -27.73 -19.47
N GLN A 102 -10.10 -28.09 -20.31
CA GLN A 102 -11.53 -27.97 -20.00
C GLN A 102 -11.95 -28.84 -18.82
N TYR A 103 -11.41 -30.07 -18.72
CA TYR A 103 -11.66 -30.92 -17.53
C TYR A 103 -11.15 -30.25 -16.25
N VAL A 104 -9.93 -29.75 -16.25
CA VAL A 104 -9.33 -29.05 -15.10
C VAL A 104 -10.09 -27.78 -14.78
N ALA A 105 -10.56 -27.05 -15.80
CA ALA A 105 -11.45 -25.90 -15.65
C ALA A 105 -12.88 -26.25 -15.16
N GLY A 106 -13.26 -27.53 -15.21
CA GLY A 106 -14.63 -27.96 -14.86
C GLY A 106 -15.68 -27.50 -15.85
N GLU A 107 -15.31 -27.21 -17.09
CA GLU A 107 -16.18 -26.63 -18.13
C GLU A 107 -16.01 -27.37 -19.48
N PRO A 108 -16.44 -28.65 -19.56
CA PRO A 108 -16.36 -29.40 -20.81
C PRO A 108 -17.13 -28.71 -21.95
N GLY A 109 -16.50 -28.53 -23.10
CA GLY A 109 -17.09 -27.89 -24.29
C GLY A 109 -17.21 -26.36 -24.21
N ALA A 110 -16.72 -25.72 -23.17
CA ALA A 110 -16.67 -24.26 -23.05
C ALA A 110 -15.27 -23.72 -23.35
N TYR A 111 -15.21 -22.46 -23.77
CA TYR A 111 -13.97 -21.74 -24.07
C TYR A 111 -14.05 -20.35 -23.44
N ASP A 112 -13.00 -19.93 -22.75
CA ASP A 112 -12.88 -18.58 -22.19
C ASP A 112 -12.64 -17.56 -23.31
N GLU A 113 -11.81 -17.94 -24.30
CA GLU A 113 -11.43 -17.10 -25.43
C GLU A 113 -11.34 -17.90 -26.73
N ILE A 114 -11.68 -17.26 -27.83
CA ILE A 114 -11.56 -17.82 -29.19
C ILE A 114 -10.70 -16.87 -30.03
N TYR A 115 -9.61 -17.36 -30.55
CA TYR A 115 -8.69 -16.59 -31.38
C TYR A 115 -9.02 -16.75 -32.86
N ALA A 116 -9.07 -15.64 -33.59
CA ALA A 116 -9.25 -15.62 -35.02
C ALA A 116 -8.14 -14.81 -35.69
N ALA A 117 -7.61 -15.34 -36.79
CA ALA A 117 -6.58 -14.66 -37.57
C ALA A 117 -7.16 -14.13 -38.88
N ASN A 118 -6.76 -12.92 -39.26
CA ASN A 118 -7.14 -12.33 -40.55
C ASN A 118 -6.44 -13.03 -41.71
N SER A 119 -7.17 -13.09 -42.85
CA SER A 119 -6.61 -13.49 -44.13
C SER A 119 -5.79 -12.36 -44.76
N ALA A 120 -4.97 -12.67 -45.72
CA ALA A 120 -4.19 -11.66 -46.44
C ALA A 120 -5.13 -10.58 -47.03
N GLY A 121 -4.77 -9.31 -46.78
CA GLY A 121 -5.54 -8.16 -47.27
C GLY A 121 -6.70 -7.68 -46.40
N VAL A 122 -7.01 -8.39 -45.29
CA VAL A 122 -8.03 -7.96 -44.31
C VAL A 122 -7.34 -7.41 -43.08
N SER A 123 -7.70 -6.20 -42.64
CA SER A 123 -7.15 -5.63 -41.41
C SER A 123 -7.75 -6.28 -40.15
N PRO A 124 -7.02 -6.31 -39.02
CA PRO A 124 -7.58 -6.83 -37.76
C PRO A 124 -8.85 -6.10 -37.30
N GLN A 125 -8.97 -4.81 -37.60
CA GLN A 125 -10.15 -3.98 -37.28
C GLN A 125 -11.34 -4.39 -38.13
N GLU A 126 -11.13 -4.65 -39.41
CA GLU A 126 -12.17 -5.09 -40.32
C GLU A 126 -12.67 -6.50 -39.99
N LEU A 127 -11.74 -7.43 -39.66
CA LEU A 127 -12.11 -8.75 -39.18
C LEU A 127 -12.94 -8.65 -37.89
N ALA A 128 -12.52 -7.86 -36.94
CA ALA A 128 -13.23 -7.66 -35.67
C ALA A 128 -14.64 -7.08 -35.88
N ALA A 129 -14.81 -6.17 -36.85
CA ALA A 129 -16.12 -5.63 -37.20
C ALA A 129 -17.05 -6.69 -37.83
N ARG A 130 -16.54 -7.51 -38.76
CA ARG A 130 -17.30 -8.60 -39.40
C ARG A 130 -17.71 -9.69 -38.39
N VAL A 131 -16.79 -10.11 -37.51
CA VAL A 131 -17.04 -11.09 -36.43
C VAL A 131 -18.08 -10.54 -35.46
N ARG A 132 -17.97 -9.27 -35.05
CA ARG A 132 -18.95 -8.62 -34.14
C ARG A 132 -20.35 -8.58 -34.72
N ALA A 133 -20.49 -8.37 -36.04
CA ALA A 133 -21.77 -8.36 -36.70
C ALA A 133 -22.43 -9.76 -36.78
N ALA A 134 -21.64 -10.82 -36.72
CA ALA A 134 -22.09 -12.22 -36.82
C ALA A 134 -22.37 -12.85 -35.44
N LEU A 135 -21.89 -12.28 -34.37
CA LEU A 135 -22.00 -12.83 -33.02
C LEU A 135 -23.05 -12.11 -32.16
N PRO A 136 -23.68 -12.79 -31.20
CA PRO A 136 -24.54 -12.17 -30.20
C PRO A 136 -23.87 -11.00 -29.49
N ALA A 137 -24.64 -9.96 -29.13
CA ALA A 137 -24.13 -8.78 -28.42
C ALA A 137 -23.54 -9.07 -27.02
N THR A 138 -23.78 -10.26 -26.50
CA THR A 138 -23.23 -10.75 -25.25
C THR A 138 -21.73 -11.08 -25.34
N LEU A 139 -21.21 -11.35 -26.55
CA LEU A 139 -19.80 -11.65 -26.77
C LEU A 139 -19.02 -10.39 -27.13
N THR A 140 -17.87 -10.25 -26.54
CA THR A 140 -16.98 -9.11 -26.79
C THR A 140 -15.92 -9.47 -27.82
N VAL A 141 -15.88 -8.74 -28.93
CA VAL A 141 -14.88 -8.92 -30.00
C VAL A 141 -13.87 -7.79 -29.93
N ARG A 142 -12.61 -8.14 -29.79
CA ARG A 142 -11.48 -7.20 -29.69
C ARG A 142 -10.36 -7.59 -30.63
N THR A 143 -9.58 -6.62 -31.08
CA THR A 143 -8.31 -6.90 -31.74
C THR A 143 -7.25 -7.26 -30.71
N GLY A 144 -6.20 -8.01 -31.08
CA GLY A 144 -5.10 -8.35 -30.16
C GLY A 144 -4.44 -7.14 -29.52
N ALA A 145 -4.30 -6.02 -30.28
CA ALA A 145 -3.78 -4.77 -29.72
C ALA A 145 -4.70 -4.16 -28.65
N GLN A 146 -6.02 -4.22 -28.86
CA GLN A 146 -7.00 -3.76 -27.86
C GLN A 146 -6.97 -4.65 -26.61
N GLU A 147 -6.88 -5.97 -26.80
CA GLU A 147 -6.81 -6.89 -25.66
C GLU A 147 -5.53 -6.68 -24.83
N ALA A 148 -4.37 -6.57 -25.47
CA ALA A 148 -3.12 -6.25 -24.79
C ALA A 148 -3.19 -4.94 -24.00
N SER A 149 -3.84 -3.90 -24.58
CA SER A 149 -4.05 -2.62 -23.89
C SER A 149 -4.98 -2.77 -22.68
N ASN A 150 -6.05 -3.55 -22.80
CA ASN A 150 -7.00 -3.78 -21.71
C ASN A 150 -6.35 -4.57 -20.56
N GLN A 151 -5.63 -5.64 -20.87
CA GLN A 151 -4.90 -6.43 -19.86
C GLN A 151 -3.87 -5.58 -19.14
N THR A 152 -3.14 -4.71 -19.86
CA THR A 152 -2.21 -3.75 -19.25
C THR A 152 -2.94 -2.79 -18.31
N SER A 153 -4.09 -2.25 -18.72
CA SER A 153 -4.89 -1.32 -17.92
C SER A 153 -5.46 -2.00 -16.67
N GLU A 154 -5.94 -3.23 -16.76
CA GLU A 154 -6.42 -4.00 -15.61
C GLU A 154 -5.28 -4.30 -14.61
N LEU A 155 -4.10 -4.61 -15.12
CA LEU A 155 -2.91 -4.80 -14.28
C LEU A 155 -2.50 -3.51 -13.60
N GLU A 156 -2.51 -2.38 -14.32
CA GLU A 156 -2.26 -1.05 -13.76
C GLU A 156 -3.28 -0.67 -12.67
N GLU A 157 -4.54 -1.02 -12.85
CA GLU A 157 -5.59 -0.78 -11.85
C GLU A 157 -5.36 -1.63 -10.59
N LYS A 158 -5.08 -2.92 -10.76
CA LYS A 158 -4.77 -3.84 -9.64
C LYS A 158 -3.51 -3.41 -8.88
N LEU A 159 -2.48 -2.94 -9.59
CA LEU A 159 -1.24 -2.43 -8.99
C LEU A 159 -1.32 -0.96 -8.56
N GLY A 160 -2.40 -0.26 -8.86
CA GLY A 160 -2.59 1.16 -8.58
C GLY A 160 -2.45 1.51 -7.10
N PHE A 161 -2.92 0.64 -6.22
CA PHE A 161 -2.72 0.79 -4.77
C PHE A 161 -1.23 0.78 -4.40
N LEU A 162 -0.46 -0.20 -4.89
CA LEU A 162 0.97 -0.31 -4.61
C LEU A 162 1.74 0.90 -5.15
N ARG A 163 1.43 1.32 -6.38
CA ARG A 163 1.99 2.53 -6.99
C ARG A 163 1.70 3.77 -6.14
N THR A 164 0.45 3.98 -5.74
CA THR A 164 0.05 5.14 -4.91
C THR A 164 0.77 5.11 -3.57
N PHE A 165 0.86 3.95 -2.96
CA PHE A 165 1.56 3.74 -1.70
C PHE A 165 3.05 4.11 -1.81
N LEU A 166 3.77 3.59 -2.82
CA LEU A 166 5.17 3.91 -3.06
C LEU A 166 5.39 5.41 -3.37
N LEU A 167 4.47 6.04 -4.12
CA LEU A 167 4.52 7.48 -4.40
C LEU A 167 4.36 8.32 -3.13
N VAL A 168 3.49 7.94 -2.19
CA VAL A 168 3.38 8.63 -0.89
C VAL A 168 4.71 8.61 -0.15
N PHE A 169 5.41 7.47 -0.14
CA PHE A 169 6.76 7.38 0.43
C PHE A 169 7.76 8.25 -0.29
N ALA A 170 7.75 8.23 -1.61
CA ALA A 170 8.62 9.09 -2.42
C ALA A 170 8.41 10.57 -2.10
N TYR A 171 7.16 11.02 -1.93
CA TYR A 171 6.85 12.41 -1.55
C TYR A 171 7.32 12.75 -0.14
N VAL A 172 7.17 11.83 0.82
CA VAL A 172 7.69 12.03 2.18
C VAL A 172 9.22 12.14 2.16
N ALA A 173 9.90 11.25 1.46
CA ALA A 173 11.36 11.28 1.32
C ALA A 173 11.82 12.57 0.61
N LEU A 174 11.12 12.98 -0.44
CA LEU A 174 11.39 14.21 -1.17
C LEU A 174 11.21 15.46 -0.29
N PHE A 175 10.15 15.50 0.52
CA PHE A 175 9.90 16.59 1.47
C PHE A 175 11.03 16.69 2.50
N VAL A 176 11.40 15.57 3.11
CA VAL A 176 12.48 15.52 4.11
C VAL A 176 13.82 15.87 3.45
N GLY A 177 14.11 15.37 2.25
CA GLY A 177 15.29 15.70 1.47
C GLY A 177 15.38 17.18 1.13
N ALA A 178 14.31 17.77 0.60
CA ALA A 178 14.21 19.20 0.31
C ALA A 178 14.45 20.06 1.57
N PHE A 179 13.92 19.61 2.69
CA PHE A 179 14.11 20.28 3.98
C PHE A 179 15.56 20.22 4.45
N ILE A 180 16.24 19.08 4.30
CA ILE A 180 17.65 18.92 4.65
C ILE A 180 18.51 19.82 3.75
N ILE A 181 18.26 19.85 2.43
CA ILE A 181 18.96 20.70 1.47
C ILE A 181 18.79 22.17 1.84
N PHE A 182 17.54 22.61 2.08
CA PHE A 182 17.23 23.98 2.50
C PHE A 182 18.02 24.37 3.76
N ASN A 183 18.05 23.48 4.75
CA ASN A 183 18.75 23.73 5.99
C ASN A 183 20.26 23.81 5.78
N THR A 184 20.83 22.88 5.02
CA THR A 184 22.27 22.82 4.74
C THR A 184 22.73 24.07 3.96
N ILE A 185 22.04 24.46 2.89
CA ILE A 185 22.37 25.66 2.11
C ILE A 185 22.18 26.92 2.98
N SER A 186 21.15 26.98 3.84
CA SER A 186 20.96 28.10 4.77
C SER A 186 22.14 28.27 5.72
N ILE A 187 22.73 27.16 6.19
CA ILE A 187 23.92 27.15 7.04
C ILE A 187 25.13 27.65 6.28
N THR A 188 25.40 27.07 5.11
CA THR A 188 26.56 27.46 4.26
C THR A 188 26.50 28.94 3.90
N VAL A 189 25.33 29.44 3.53
CA VAL A 189 25.11 30.87 3.25
C VAL A 189 25.37 31.73 4.49
N ALA A 190 24.89 31.30 5.65
CA ALA A 190 25.11 32.06 6.91
C ALA A 190 26.61 32.13 7.27
N GLN A 191 27.35 31.04 7.09
CA GLN A 191 28.83 31.00 7.34
C GLN A 191 29.59 31.90 6.39
N ARG A 192 29.18 32.00 5.11
CA ARG A 192 29.84 32.82 4.07
C ARG A 192 29.28 34.24 3.97
N THR A 193 28.46 34.69 4.95
CA THR A 193 27.83 36.02 4.92
C THR A 193 28.88 37.14 4.91
N ARG A 194 30.01 37.02 5.63
CA ARG A 194 31.10 37.97 5.65
C ARG A 194 31.83 38.06 4.28
N GLU A 195 32.11 36.92 3.66
CA GLU A 195 32.66 36.83 2.31
C GLU A 195 31.74 37.52 1.29
N PHE A 196 30.43 37.27 1.34
CA PHE A 196 29.48 37.94 0.46
C PHE A 196 29.36 39.43 0.72
N GLY A 197 29.54 39.89 1.99
CA GLY A 197 29.65 41.29 2.37
C GLY A 197 30.86 41.95 1.73
N LEU A 198 32.05 41.33 1.83
CA LEU A 198 33.31 41.80 1.21
C LEU A 198 33.21 41.85 -0.31
N LEU A 199 32.68 40.84 -0.98
CA LEU A 199 32.48 40.85 -2.42
C LEU A 199 31.59 42.01 -2.87
N ARG A 200 30.58 42.36 -2.09
CA ARG A 200 29.69 43.49 -2.38
C ARG A 200 30.34 44.86 -2.16
N THR A 201 31.25 44.99 -1.21
CA THR A 201 32.04 46.23 -1.04
C THR A 201 33.02 46.40 -2.18
N LEU A 202 33.49 45.30 -2.79
CA LEU A 202 34.32 45.29 -3.99
C LEU A 202 33.51 45.48 -5.29
N GLY A 203 32.20 45.71 -5.22
CA GLY A 203 31.34 46.02 -6.37
C GLY A 203 30.50 44.85 -6.90
N ALA A 204 30.55 43.67 -6.31
CA ALA A 204 29.70 42.54 -6.74
C ALA A 204 28.19 42.86 -6.60
N SER A 205 27.45 42.64 -7.67
CA SER A 205 26.00 42.82 -7.69
C SER A 205 25.29 41.71 -6.93
N ARG A 206 24.04 41.98 -6.48
CA ARG A 206 23.17 40.96 -5.84
C ARG A 206 22.91 39.77 -6.76
N ALA A 207 22.80 40.02 -8.08
CA ALA A 207 22.56 38.97 -9.05
C ALA A 207 23.75 38.03 -9.19
N GLN A 208 24.97 38.54 -9.14
CA GLN A 208 26.21 37.73 -9.21
C GLN A 208 26.34 36.81 -8.00
N ILE A 209 26.10 37.31 -6.77
CA ILE A 209 26.09 36.46 -5.57
C ILE A 209 24.99 35.41 -5.62
N MET A 210 23.79 35.80 -6.05
CA MET A 210 22.67 34.87 -6.24
C MET A 210 23.03 33.74 -7.21
N ARG A 211 23.59 34.12 -8.37
CA ARG A 211 23.98 33.20 -9.42
C ARG A 211 25.05 32.23 -8.93
N ALA A 212 26.06 32.70 -8.22
CA ALA A 212 27.11 31.84 -7.67
C ALA A 212 26.54 30.79 -6.70
N VAL A 213 25.64 31.17 -5.78
CA VAL A 213 25.01 30.21 -4.83
C VAL A 213 24.07 29.25 -5.55
N VAL A 214 23.35 29.70 -6.58
CA VAL A 214 22.44 28.83 -7.35
C VAL A 214 23.23 27.85 -8.22
N GLU A 215 24.35 28.29 -8.81
CA GLU A 215 25.25 27.43 -9.61
C GLU A 215 25.91 26.35 -8.74
N GLU A 216 26.36 26.72 -7.52
CA GLU A 216 26.86 25.75 -6.53
C GLU A 216 25.77 24.73 -6.16
N GLY A 217 24.53 25.20 -5.92
CA GLY A 217 23.37 24.34 -5.66
C GLY A 217 23.01 23.46 -6.86
N LEU A 218 23.12 23.96 -8.08
CA LEU A 218 22.89 23.20 -9.31
C LEU A 218 23.90 22.06 -9.47
N LEU A 219 25.18 22.33 -9.28
CA LEU A 219 26.23 21.31 -9.34
C LEU A 219 25.99 20.20 -8.31
N LEU A 220 25.70 20.58 -7.07
CA LEU A 220 25.35 19.62 -6.01
C LEU A 220 24.08 18.84 -6.37
N GLY A 221 23.09 19.51 -6.96
CA GLY A 221 21.85 18.89 -7.41
C GLY A 221 22.07 17.86 -8.52
N ILE A 222 22.90 18.16 -9.50
CA ILE A 222 23.25 17.23 -10.60
C ILE A 222 23.98 16.01 -10.04
N VAL A 223 25.05 16.22 -9.26
CA VAL A 223 25.83 15.11 -8.67
C VAL A 223 24.94 14.26 -7.75
N GLY A 224 24.14 14.89 -6.90
CA GLY A 224 23.23 14.20 -6.01
C GLY A 224 22.13 13.41 -6.76
N ALA A 225 21.58 13.98 -7.83
CA ALA A 225 20.58 13.31 -8.66
C ALA A 225 21.15 12.07 -9.38
N VAL A 226 22.39 12.18 -9.90
CA VAL A 226 23.08 11.05 -10.55
C VAL A 226 23.37 9.94 -9.54
N ILE A 227 23.95 10.27 -8.37
CA ILE A 227 24.21 9.28 -7.31
C ILE A 227 22.90 8.66 -6.82
N GLY A 228 21.84 9.48 -6.66
CA GLY A 228 20.52 9.01 -6.26
C GLY A 228 19.90 8.06 -7.29
N LEU A 229 20.05 8.34 -8.59
CA LEU A 229 19.57 7.47 -9.66
C LEU A 229 20.25 6.09 -9.59
N PHE A 230 21.58 6.05 -9.53
CA PHE A 230 22.31 4.77 -9.42
C PHE A 230 22.03 4.05 -8.10
N GLY A 231 21.92 4.81 -7.00
CA GLY A 231 21.49 4.24 -5.71
C GLY A 231 20.08 3.63 -5.77
N GLY A 232 19.15 4.28 -6.47
CA GLY A 232 17.80 3.77 -6.69
C GLY A 232 17.77 2.51 -7.54
N ILE A 233 18.56 2.47 -8.63
CA ILE A 233 18.72 1.27 -9.47
C ILE A 233 19.26 0.10 -8.65
N GLY A 234 20.24 0.34 -7.79
CA GLY A 234 20.80 -0.70 -6.91
C GLY A 234 19.85 -1.13 -5.78
N LEU A 235 18.95 -0.24 -5.32
CA LEU A 235 17.98 -0.54 -4.28
C LEU A 235 16.78 -1.35 -4.81
N ALA A 236 16.44 -1.21 -6.08
CA ALA A 236 15.28 -1.87 -6.68
C ALA A 236 15.35 -3.41 -6.59
N PRO A 237 16.47 -4.10 -6.93
CA PRO A 237 16.59 -5.54 -6.73
C PRO A 237 16.55 -5.96 -5.26
N ALA A 238 17.05 -5.13 -4.35
CA ALA A 238 16.99 -5.40 -2.92
C ALA A 238 15.54 -5.36 -2.40
N LEU A 239 14.73 -4.42 -2.90
CA LEU A 239 13.30 -4.37 -2.60
C LEU A 239 12.56 -5.56 -3.22
N ASP A 240 12.86 -5.94 -4.47
CA ASP A 240 12.28 -7.12 -5.09
C ASP A 240 12.60 -8.41 -4.29
N GLY A 241 13.86 -8.59 -3.89
CA GLY A 241 14.25 -9.68 -2.99
C GLY A 241 13.50 -9.67 -1.65
N LEU A 242 13.24 -8.49 -1.11
CA LEU A 242 12.43 -8.33 0.10
C LEU A 242 10.97 -8.74 -0.15
N PHE A 243 10.35 -8.30 -1.26
CA PHE A 243 9.00 -8.71 -1.64
C PHE A 243 8.90 -10.23 -1.79
N LYS A 244 9.86 -10.85 -2.47
CA LYS A 244 9.95 -12.32 -2.61
C LYS A 244 10.08 -13.03 -1.26
N ALA A 245 10.90 -12.51 -0.35
CA ALA A 245 11.06 -13.06 1.00
C ALA A 245 9.75 -13.02 1.81
N PHE A 246 8.85 -12.06 1.51
CA PHE A 246 7.52 -11.96 2.12
C PHE A 246 6.42 -12.71 1.35
N GLY A 247 6.79 -13.43 0.28
CA GLY A 247 5.85 -14.23 -0.51
C GLY A 247 5.03 -13.41 -1.51
N ALA A 248 5.48 -12.21 -1.84
CA ALA A 248 4.94 -11.40 -2.92
C ALA A 248 5.89 -11.49 -4.12
N ASP A 249 5.72 -12.53 -4.94
CA ASP A 249 6.48 -12.67 -6.19
C ASP A 249 5.93 -11.69 -7.22
N LEU A 250 6.67 -10.59 -7.45
CA LEU A 250 6.39 -9.67 -8.54
C LEU A 250 6.89 -10.24 -9.87
N PRO A 251 6.25 -9.89 -11.01
CA PRO A 251 6.75 -10.28 -12.32
C PRO A 251 8.21 -9.86 -12.50
N ASP A 252 9.11 -10.82 -12.64
CA ASP A 252 10.56 -10.55 -12.73
C ASP A 252 11.00 -10.50 -14.19
N ASN A 253 10.84 -9.37 -14.82
CA ASN A 253 11.38 -9.09 -16.15
C ASN A 253 12.74 -8.37 -16.08
N GLY A 254 13.42 -8.42 -14.93
CA GLY A 254 14.63 -7.65 -14.66
C GLY A 254 14.33 -6.15 -14.43
N THR A 255 15.37 -5.40 -14.14
CA THR A 255 15.24 -3.95 -13.92
C THR A 255 15.09 -3.22 -15.26
N VAL A 256 13.86 -2.90 -15.64
CA VAL A 256 13.58 -2.09 -16.84
C VAL A 256 13.77 -0.61 -16.53
N LEU A 257 14.76 0.00 -17.17
CA LEU A 257 15.05 1.43 -17.06
C LEU A 257 14.39 2.17 -18.22
N GLU A 258 13.19 2.68 -17.98
CA GLU A 258 12.54 3.57 -18.94
C GLU A 258 13.23 4.95 -18.96
N THR A 259 13.41 5.52 -20.15
CA THR A 259 13.95 6.88 -20.36
C THR A 259 13.18 7.92 -19.54
N ARG A 260 11.86 7.77 -19.43
CA ARG A 260 10.99 8.62 -18.60
C ARG A 260 11.42 8.61 -17.13
N THR A 261 11.72 7.44 -16.57
CA THR A 261 12.14 7.28 -15.17
C THR A 261 13.46 8.00 -14.92
N VAL A 262 14.42 7.86 -15.81
CA VAL A 262 15.72 8.55 -15.73
C VAL A 262 15.54 10.06 -15.78
N VAL A 263 14.80 10.57 -16.77
CA VAL A 263 14.57 12.00 -16.94
C VAL A 263 13.82 12.61 -15.76
N VAL A 264 12.76 11.96 -15.29
CA VAL A 264 11.98 12.46 -14.15
C VAL A 264 12.81 12.44 -12.87
N SER A 265 13.57 11.39 -12.59
CA SER A 265 14.42 11.29 -11.39
C SER A 265 15.48 12.38 -11.35
N LEU A 266 16.18 12.60 -12.46
CA LEU A 266 17.18 13.66 -12.58
C LEU A 266 16.53 15.05 -12.46
N ALA A 267 15.43 15.29 -13.16
CA ALA A 267 14.72 16.57 -13.13
C ALA A 267 14.22 16.89 -11.70
N VAL A 268 13.60 15.95 -11.01
CA VAL A 268 13.12 16.11 -9.63
C VAL A 268 14.28 16.44 -8.69
N GLY A 269 15.39 15.68 -8.75
CA GLY A 269 16.56 15.92 -7.90
C GLY A 269 17.16 17.31 -8.10
N ILE A 270 17.31 17.73 -9.34
CA ILE A 270 17.87 19.05 -9.70
C ILE A 270 16.90 20.18 -9.29
N ILE A 271 15.63 20.08 -9.67
CA ILE A 271 14.62 21.12 -9.39
C ILE A 271 14.45 21.31 -7.89
N VAL A 272 14.34 20.22 -7.13
CA VAL A 272 14.19 20.29 -5.66
C VAL A 272 15.40 20.95 -5.01
N THR A 273 16.62 20.64 -5.48
CA THR A 273 17.85 21.26 -4.95
C THR A 273 17.89 22.74 -5.24
N ILE A 274 17.57 23.16 -6.47
CA ILE A 274 17.53 24.59 -6.86
C ILE A 274 16.47 25.33 -6.03
N VAL A 275 15.26 24.78 -5.91
CA VAL A 275 14.17 25.44 -5.20
C VAL A 275 14.45 25.53 -3.71
N ALA A 276 14.97 24.46 -3.09
CA ALA A 276 15.35 24.46 -1.69
C ALA A 276 16.49 25.45 -1.39
N GLY A 277 17.46 25.61 -2.33
CA GLY A 277 18.58 26.54 -2.21
C GLY A 277 18.25 27.99 -2.52
N PHE A 278 17.19 28.25 -3.30
CA PHE A 278 16.84 29.59 -3.77
C PHE A 278 16.53 30.59 -2.64
N PHE A 279 15.81 30.15 -1.61
CA PHE A 279 15.46 31.02 -0.46
C PHE A 279 16.66 31.41 0.39
N PRO A 280 17.57 30.49 0.77
CA PRO A 280 18.83 30.85 1.43
C PRO A 280 19.67 31.81 0.58
N ALA A 281 19.77 31.56 -0.72
CA ALA A 281 20.48 32.42 -1.66
C ALA A 281 19.89 33.85 -1.69
N LEU A 282 18.57 34.00 -1.73
CA LEU A 282 17.90 35.30 -1.61
C LEU A 282 18.22 36.01 -0.30
N ARG A 283 18.37 35.28 0.80
CA ARG A 283 18.77 35.89 2.09
C ARG A 283 20.20 36.41 2.06
N ALA A 284 21.13 35.66 1.48
CA ALA A 284 22.52 36.09 1.30
C ALA A 284 22.64 37.46 0.59
N THR A 285 21.83 37.68 -0.45
CA THR A 285 21.90 38.93 -1.24
C THR A 285 21.26 40.14 -0.52
N ARG A 286 20.52 39.95 0.57
CA ARG A 286 19.83 41.05 1.28
C ARG A 286 20.61 41.63 2.44
N VAL A 287 21.73 41.04 2.85
CA VAL A 287 22.55 41.51 3.94
C VAL A 287 23.27 42.81 3.48
N PRO A 288 23.14 43.94 4.23
CA PRO A 288 23.87 45.16 3.91
C PRO A 288 25.39 44.96 4.08
N PRO A 289 26.25 45.43 3.16
CA PRO A 289 27.70 45.22 3.26
C PRO A 289 28.31 45.74 4.58
N ILE A 290 27.88 46.91 5.01
CA ILE A 290 28.33 47.54 6.29
C ILE A 290 27.98 46.72 7.50
N ALA A 291 26.79 46.07 7.51
CA ALA A 291 26.37 45.23 8.61
C ALA A 291 27.12 43.88 8.66
N ALA A 292 27.59 43.39 7.51
CA ALA A 292 28.38 42.16 7.42
C ALA A 292 29.83 42.32 7.93
N MET A 293 30.33 43.56 7.97
CA MET A 293 31.71 43.88 8.41
C MET A 293 31.78 44.35 9.88
N ARG A 294 30.67 44.69 10.50
CA ARG A 294 30.63 45.15 11.89
C ARG A 294 30.63 43.96 12.82
N GLU A 295 31.68 43.81 13.61
CA GLU A 295 31.77 42.77 14.64
C GLU A 295 30.72 42.98 15.74
N GLY A 296 30.08 41.92 16.16
CA GLY A 296 29.13 41.92 17.29
C GLY A 296 27.72 42.44 17.02
N VAL A 297 27.37 42.91 15.83
CA VAL A 297 25.99 43.26 15.50
C VAL A 297 25.21 42.00 15.17
N GLN A 298 24.49 41.48 16.16
CA GLN A 298 23.39 40.56 15.87
C GLN A 298 22.38 41.32 15.00
N ILE A 299 22.35 40.99 13.68
CA ILE A 299 21.36 41.52 12.76
C ILE A 299 20.00 41.07 13.30
N PRO A 300 19.15 41.97 13.81
CA PRO A 300 17.83 41.55 14.28
C PRO A 300 17.14 40.84 13.12
N PRO A 301 16.55 39.67 13.35
CA PRO A 301 15.85 38.95 12.31
C PRO A 301 14.73 39.85 11.82
N ARG A 302 14.95 40.52 10.66
CA ARG A 302 13.88 41.27 10.00
C ARG A 302 12.69 40.34 9.82
N PRO A 303 11.46 40.83 10.02
CA PRO A 303 10.28 40.00 9.83
C PRO A 303 10.35 39.33 8.46
N LEU A 304 10.36 38.00 8.48
CA LEU A 304 10.28 37.18 7.28
C LEU A 304 9.20 37.73 6.35
N PRO A 305 9.40 37.72 5.02
CA PRO A 305 8.33 38.03 4.08
C PRO A 305 7.10 37.27 4.54
N SER A 306 5.97 37.98 4.57
CA SER A 306 4.78 37.52 5.29
C SER A 306 4.61 36.01 5.16
N ARG A 307 4.44 35.31 6.25
CA ARG A 307 4.37 33.84 6.29
C ARG A 307 3.50 33.23 5.17
N ARG A 308 2.56 34.05 4.64
CA ARG A 308 1.75 33.76 3.44
C ARG A 308 2.61 33.51 2.19
N ALA A 309 3.61 34.33 1.92
CA ALA A 309 4.44 34.18 0.72
C ALA A 309 5.34 32.92 0.81
N LEU A 310 5.80 32.52 2.00
CA LEU A 310 6.62 31.33 2.20
C LEU A 310 5.77 30.06 2.04
N ILE A 311 4.57 30.06 2.56
CA ILE A 311 3.62 28.94 2.45
C ILE A 311 3.10 28.82 1.02
N ILE A 312 2.71 29.94 0.38
CA ILE A 312 2.25 29.93 -1.01
C ILE A 312 3.34 29.42 -1.94
N ARG A 313 4.59 29.78 -1.73
CA ARG A 313 5.72 29.34 -2.55
C ARG A 313 6.10 27.89 -2.30
N PHE A 314 6.02 27.43 -1.07
CA PHE A 314 6.23 26.02 -0.73
C PHE A 314 5.10 25.13 -1.28
N VAL A 315 3.86 25.62 -1.18
CA VAL A 315 2.67 24.96 -1.77
C VAL A 315 2.75 24.97 -3.30
N LEU A 316 3.19 26.08 -3.91
CA LEU A 316 3.38 26.14 -5.36
C LEU A 316 4.45 25.16 -5.83
N MET A 317 5.54 25.00 -5.07
CA MET A 317 6.58 24.01 -5.34
C MET A 317 6.05 22.59 -5.21
N LEU A 318 5.32 22.29 -4.16
CA LEU A 318 4.71 20.98 -3.94
C LEU A 318 3.67 20.68 -5.03
N VAL A 319 2.85 21.67 -5.40
CA VAL A 319 1.88 21.58 -6.50
C VAL A 319 2.56 21.33 -7.85
N VAL A 320 3.69 21.99 -8.13
CA VAL A 320 4.45 21.76 -9.36
C VAL A 320 5.05 20.35 -9.38
N VAL A 321 5.61 19.87 -8.28
CA VAL A 321 6.16 18.52 -8.18
C VAL A 321 5.04 17.47 -8.29
N VAL A 322 3.90 17.70 -7.64
CA VAL A 322 2.73 16.82 -7.72
C VAL A 322 2.08 16.89 -9.10
N ALA A 323 1.96 18.06 -9.72
CA ALA A 323 1.41 18.22 -11.07
C ALA A 323 2.29 17.56 -12.15
N ILE A 324 3.60 17.61 -12.01
CA ILE A 324 4.53 16.90 -12.91
C ILE A 324 4.37 15.37 -12.77
N SER A 325 4.07 14.87 -11.55
CA SER A 325 3.94 13.44 -11.27
C SER A 325 2.54 12.87 -11.52
N THR A 326 1.49 13.71 -11.45
CA THR A 326 0.07 13.31 -11.53
C THR A 326 -0.61 13.72 -12.82
N ALA A 327 0.11 13.99 -13.88
CA ALA A 327 -0.49 14.31 -15.20
C ALA A 327 -1.56 13.27 -15.67
N SER A 328 -1.91 12.30 -14.85
CA SER A 328 -2.87 11.24 -15.17
C SER A 328 -4.10 11.10 -14.27
N LYS A 329 -4.21 11.64 -13.05
CA LYS A 329 -5.50 11.54 -12.27
C LYS A 329 -5.61 12.61 -11.15
N GLY A 330 -6.60 13.50 -11.26
CA GLY A 330 -6.75 14.73 -10.43
C GLY A 330 -7.22 14.60 -8.97
N ILE A 331 -7.48 13.43 -8.41
CA ILE A 331 -8.11 13.27 -7.09
C ILE A 331 -7.13 13.57 -5.93
N GLY A 332 -5.87 13.15 -6.04
CA GLY A 332 -4.85 13.40 -4.99
C GLY A 332 -4.52 14.88 -4.80
N VAL A 333 -4.62 15.68 -5.86
CA VAL A 333 -4.37 17.14 -5.84
C VAL A 333 -5.48 17.87 -5.08
N VAL A 334 -6.72 17.47 -5.26
CA VAL A 334 -7.89 18.09 -4.61
C VAL A 334 -7.87 17.84 -3.10
N LEU A 335 -7.51 16.64 -2.65
CA LEU A 335 -7.38 16.31 -1.24
C LEU A 335 -6.23 17.08 -0.58
N LEU A 336 -5.08 17.18 -1.22
CA LEU A 336 -3.92 17.92 -0.71
C LEU A 336 -4.21 19.43 -0.63
N ILE A 337 -4.83 20.00 -1.65
CA ILE A 337 -5.29 21.39 -1.66
C ILE A 337 -6.33 21.63 -0.55
N GLY A 338 -7.26 20.70 -0.35
CA GLY A 338 -8.26 20.76 0.73
C GLY A 338 -7.64 20.78 2.13
N ILE A 339 -6.64 19.94 2.38
CA ILE A 339 -5.89 19.88 3.65
C ILE A 339 -5.09 21.18 3.86
N VAL A 340 -4.43 21.68 2.82
CA VAL A 340 -3.63 22.91 2.87
C VAL A 340 -4.51 24.14 3.10
N ILE A 341 -5.64 24.25 2.39
CA ILE A 341 -6.60 25.37 2.56
C ILE A 341 -7.23 25.31 3.96
N ARG A 342 -7.60 24.12 4.44
CA ARG A 342 -8.18 23.93 5.78
C ARG A 342 -7.16 24.20 6.88
N GLY A 343 -5.91 23.76 6.71
CA GLY A 343 -4.79 24.09 7.59
C GLY A 343 -4.45 25.59 7.59
N ALA A 344 -4.52 26.25 6.45
CA ALA A 344 -4.34 27.69 6.33
C ALA A 344 -5.49 28.48 7.00
N ARG A 345 -6.75 28.02 6.87
CA ARG A 345 -7.92 28.61 7.56
C ARG A 345 -7.85 28.43 9.09
N LEU A 346 -7.46 27.25 9.54
CA LEU A 346 -7.27 26.97 10.97
C LEU A 346 -6.16 27.87 11.55
N ARG A 347 -5.06 28.03 10.81
CA ARG A 347 -3.94 28.89 11.17
C ARG A 347 -4.32 30.38 11.17
N TYR A 348 -5.22 30.82 10.29
CA TYR A 348 -5.77 32.18 10.28
C TYR A 348 -6.63 32.45 11.53
N ARG A 349 -7.49 31.51 11.93
CA ARG A 349 -8.27 31.60 13.18
C ARG A 349 -7.37 31.57 14.42
N LEU A 350 -6.34 30.76 14.46
CA LEU A 350 -5.39 30.67 15.58
C LEU A 350 -4.48 31.90 15.70
N ARG A 351 -4.25 32.65 14.61
CA ARG A 351 -3.43 33.87 14.59
C ARG A 351 -4.11 35.08 15.24
N ASN A 352 -5.45 35.16 15.22
CA ASN A 352 -6.20 36.25 15.81
C ASN A 352 -6.30 36.14 17.34
N HIS A 353 -5.90 34.99 17.93
CA HIS A 353 -5.85 34.78 19.39
C HIS A 353 -4.39 34.86 19.86
N GLY A 354 -3.78 36.01 19.70
CA GLY A 354 -2.38 36.33 19.93
C GLY A 354 -1.66 35.58 21.07
N LYS A 355 -0.40 35.20 20.83
CA LYS A 355 0.65 34.80 21.79
C LYS A 355 0.58 33.36 22.42
N ARG A 356 -0.45 32.56 22.20
CA ARG A 356 -0.63 31.28 22.92
C ARG A 356 -0.01 30.04 22.27
N ASN A 357 0.26 30.04 20.93
CA ASN A 357 0.65 28.83 20.18
C ASN A 357 2.14 28.48 20.17
N TYR A 358 3.01 29.32 20.72
CA TYR A 358 4.44 28.99 20.85
C TYR A 358 4.74 28.15 22.11
N ARG A 359 3.73 27.78 22.90
CA ARG A 359 3.92 27.06 24.17
C ARG A 359 4.00 25.54 24.06
N VAL A 360 3.55 24.94 22.98
CA VAL A 360 3.49 23.46 22.85
C VAL A 360 4.90 22.85 22.83
N VAL A 361 5.80 23.35 21.99
CA VAL A 361 7.17 22.81 21.91
C VAL A 361 7.95 23.04 23.19
N PRO A 362 7.96 24.26 23.79
CA PRO A 362 8.57 24.47 25.10
C PRO A 362 7.95 23.61 26.22
N ALA A 363 6.63 23.42 26.20
CA ALA A 363 5.95 22.56 27.18
C ALA A 363 6.38 21.09 27.04
N LEU A 364 6.40 20.55 25.81
CA LEU A 364 6.89 19.19 25.56
C LEU A 364 8.37 19.06 25.89
N ALA A 365 9.22 19.99 25.46
CA ALA A 365 10.64 20.00 25.81
C ALA A 365 10.85 20.09 27.32
N GLY A 366 10.03 20.89 27.99
CA GLY A 366 10.02 21.02 29.46
C GLY A 366 9.63 19.71 30.15
N ALA A 367 8.55 19.07 29.72
CA ALA A 367 8.05 17.81 30.28
C ALA A 367 9.01 16.63 30.04
N ILE A 368 9.46 16.45 28.79
CA ILE A 368 10.41 15.38 28.43
C ILE A 368 11.74 15.62 29.15
N GLY A 369 12.23 16.85 29.15
CA GLY A 369 13.46 17.21 29.82
C GLY A 369 13.38 17.06 31.35
N TRP A 370 12.19 17.28 31.94
CA TRP A 370 11.97 17.01 33.37
C TRP A 370 12.11 15.54 33.71
N LEU A 371 11.56 14.66 32.88
CA LEU A 371 11.71 13.20 33.00
C LEU A 371 13.18 12.74 33.00
N ILE A 372 14.08 13.51 32.39
CA ILE A 372 15.51 13.16 32.27
C ILE A 372 16.35 13.97 33.30
N SER A 373 15.80 15.05 33.87
CA SER A 373 16.54 16.02 34.70
C SER A 373 17.15 15.43 35.98
N TRP A 374 16.64 14.28 36.46
CA TRP A 374 17.20 13.53 37.57
C TRP A 374 18.61 12.97 37.28
N ARG A 375 19.01 12.89 36.00
CA ARG A 375 20.34 12.44 35.58
C ARG A 375 21.43 13.51 35.70
N GLY A 376 21.13 14.66 36.34
CA GLY A 376 22.13 15.66 36.73
C GLY A 376 22.16 16.91 35.84
N ILE A 377 23.22 17.70 35.99
CA ILE A 377 23.39 19.03 35.40
C ILE A 377 23.33 19.01 33.86
N THR A 378 23.93 18.00 33.23
CA THR A 378 23.98 17.85 31.76
C THR A 378 22.56 17.74 31.14
N ALA A 379 21.67 17.01 31.82
CA ALA A 379 20.28 16.87 31.39
C ALA A 379 19.47 18.15 31.56
N ARG A 380 19.71 18.89 32.67
CA ARG A 380 19.07 20.20 32.91
C ARG A 380 19.51 21.22 31.86
N LEU A 381 20.78 21.30 31.52
CA LEU A 381 21.29 22.17 30.44
C LEU A 381 20.69 21.81 29.09
N ALA A 382 20.61 20.53 28.74
CA ALA A 382 19.97 20.08 27.50
C ALA A 382 18.50 20.49 27.42
N ARG A 383 17.75 20.35 28.52
CA ARG A 383 16.36 20.82 28.63
C ARG A 383 16.24 22.32 28.38
N GLU A 384 17.04 23.13 29.07
CA GLU A 384 16.98 24.59 28.92
C GLU A 384 17.32 25.03 27.50
N ASN A 385 18.30 24.41 26.85
CA ASN A 385 18.64 24.68 25.47
C ASN A 385 17.49 24.42 24.53
N SER A 386 16.82 23.26 24.68
CA SER A 386 15.65 22.90 23.86
C SER A 386 14.45 23.83 24.08
N VAL A 387 14.25 24.35 25.31
CA VAL A 387 13.18 25.30 25.66
C VAL A 387 13.47 26.69 25.14
N ARG A 388 14.73 27.15 25.21
CA ARG A 388 15.14 28.50 24.76
C ARG A 388 15.03 28.71 23.25
N GLN A 389 15.21 27.64 22.45
CA GLN A 389 15.18 27.71 20.98
C GLN A 389 14.07 26.85 20.37
N PRO A 390 12.78 27.10 20.67
CA PRO A 390 11.69 26.21 20.28
C PRO A 390 11.48 26.11 18.76
N GLY A 391 11.83 27.15 18.02
CA GLY A 391 11.73 27.15 16.56
C GLY A 391 12.70 26.16 15.91
N ARG A 392 13.93 26.08 16.42
CA ARG A 392 14.95 25.14 15.94
C ARG A 392 14.56 23.71 16.30
N THR A 393 14.18 23.47 17.55
CA THR A 393 13.74 22.16 18.03
C THR A 393 12.56 21.63 17.20
N LEU A 394 11.57 22.48 16.89
CA LEU A 394 10.44 22.11 16.04
C LEU A 394 10.88 21.76 14.60
N VAL A 395 11.72 22.59 14.01
CA VAL A 395 12.22 22.39 12.64
C VAL A 395 12.99 21.06 12.53
N THR A 396 13.83 20.75 13.52
CA THR A 396 14.57 19.48 13.55
C THR A 396 13.65 18.28 13.78
N ALA A 397 12.64 18.45 14.64
CA ALA A 397 11.67 17.41 14.96
C ALA A 397 10.73 17.11 13.77
N LEU A 398 10.46 18.09 12.87
CA LEU A 398 9.48 17.97 11.78
C LEU A 398 9.74 16.78 10.86
N ALA A 399 10.99 16.52 10.48
CA ALA A 399 11.32 15.39 9.62
C ALA A 399 10.91 14.05 10.25
N LEU A 400 11.19 13.90 11.55
CA LEU A 400 10.80 12.71 12.30
C LEU A 400 9.29 12.65 12.55
N THR A 401 8.64 13.82 12.76
CA THR A 401 7.20 13.95 12.93
C THR A 401 6.45 13.41 11.71
N VAL A 402 6.87 13.76 10.50
CA VAL A 402 6.21 13.31 9.26
C VAL A 402 6.41 11.81 9.07
N GLY A 403 7.64 11.31 9.24
CA GLY A 403 7.94 9.88 9.10
C GLY A 403 7.16 9.03 10.10
N LEU A 404 7.27 9.32 11.40
CA LEU A 404 6.54 8.57 12.44
C LEU A 404 5.03 8.78 12.37
N GLY A 405 4.56 9.93 11.93
CA GLY A 405 3.14 10.20 11.76
C GLY A 405 2.51 9.28 10.72
N LEU A 406 3.17 9.09 9.59
CA LEU A 406 2.72 8.16 8.56
C LEU A 406 2.74 6.70 9.07
N VAL A 407 3.78 6.31 9.82
CA VAL A 407 3.85 4.96 10.44
C VAL A 407 2.68 4.74 11.38
N ALA A 408 2.45 5.68 12.29
CA ALA A 408 1.37 5.59 13.27
C ALA A 408 -0.01 5.55 12.60
N PHE A 409 -0.21 6.37 11.55
CA PHE A 409 -1.42 6.37 10.74
C PHE A 409 -1.73 4.99 10.17
N ILE A 410 -0.74 4.38 9.50
CA ILE A 410 -0.91 3.04 8.89
C ILE A 410 -1.09 1.96 9.96
N ALA A 411 -0.33 2.03 11.06
CA ALA A 411 -0.44 1.06 12.15
C ALA A 411 -1.83 1.07 12.81
N VAL A 412 -2.44 2.26 12.99
CA VAL A 412 -3.80 2.39 13.55
C VAL A 412 -4.84 1.84 12.57
N LEU A 413 -4.74 2.18 11.27
CA LEU A 413 -5.66 1.62 10.28
C LEU A 413 -5.55 0.09 10.21
N ALA A 414 -4.35 -0.45 10.18
CA ALA A 414 -4.17 -1.90 10.14
C ALA A 414 -4.68 -2.62 11.40
N ALA A 415 -4.46 -2.03 12.58
CA ALA A 415 -5.00 -2.57 13.83
C ALA A 415 -6.53 -2.50 13.84
N GLY A 416 -7.10 -1.41 13.30
CA GLY A 416 -8.54 -1.27 13.11
C GLY A 416 -9.10 -2.35 12.19
N THR A 417 -8.49 -2.56 11.02
CA THR A 417 -8.88 -3.61 10.06
C THR A 417 -8.86 -4.99 10.73
N LYS A 418 -7.77 -5.32 11.44
CA LYS A 418 -7.66 -6.58 12.17
C LYS A 418 -8.77 -6.76 13.19
N THR A 419 -8.99 -5.79 14.07
CA THR A 419 -10.03 -5.83 15.11
C THR A 419 -11.43 -5.93 14.48
N THR A 420 -11.62 -5.28 13.35
CA THR A 420 -12.88 -5.29 12.62
C THR A 420 -13.18 -6.69 12.07
N ILE A 421 -12.19 -7.34 11.43
CA ILE A 421 -12.33 -8.72 10.92
C ILE A 421 -12.57 -9.70 12.08
N ASP A 422 -11.77 -9.61 13.15
CA ASP A 422 -11.93 -10.47 14.33
C ASP A 422 -13.35 -10.37 14.93
N ARG A 423 -13.89 -9.15 15.04
CA ARG A 423 -15.25 -8.92 15.55
C ARG A 423 -16.33 -9.39 14.58
N ALA A 424 -16.15 -9.15 13.30
CA ALA A 424 -17.11 -9.56 12.28
C ALA A 424 -17.23 -11.08 12.25
N VAL A 425 -16.10 -11.81 12.18
CA VAL A 425 -16.11 -13.28 12.21
C VAL A 425 -16.73 -13.81 13.50
N SER A 426 -16.31 -13.27 14.66
CA SER A 426 -16.81 -13.76 15.97
C SER A 426 -18.29 -13.50 16.21
N ARG A 427 -18.88 -12.44 15.59
CA ARG A 427 -20.29 -12.09 15.79
C ARG A 427 -21.20 -12.75 14.78
N SER A 428 -20.76 -12.81 13.52
CA SER A 428 -21.63 -13.23 12.41
C SER A 428 -21.51 -14.72 12.12
N PHE A 429 -20.34 -15.33 12.33
CA PHE A 429 -20.15 -16.74 12.04
C PHE A 429 -20.55 -17.62 13.25
N ALA A 430 -21.53 -18.47 13.03
CA ALA A 430 -22.01 -19.45 13.99
C ALA A 430 -21.74 -20.91 13.58
N GLY A 431 -21.06 -21.13 12.44
CA GLY A 431 -20.64 -22.43 11.96
C GLY A 431 -19.47 -23.03 12.75
N SER A 432 -19.10 -24.25 12.43
CA SER A 432 -17.97 -24.96 13.05
C SER A 432 -16.68 -24.81 12.27
N LEU A 433 -16.75 -24.91 10.94
CA LEU A 433 -15.62 -24.80 10.02
C LEU A 433 -15.93 -23.91 8.83
N ILE A 434 -14.88 -23.31 8.31
CA ILE A 434 -14.84 -22.57 7.06
C ILE A 434 -13.96 -23.37 6.09
N VAL A 435 -14.49 -23.74 4.93
CA VAL A 435 -13.74 -24.37 3.84
C VAL A 435 -13.51 -23.31 2.78
N GLN A 436 -12.25 -23.13 2.40
CA GLN A 436 -11.87 -22.17 1.38
C GLN A 436 -10.72 -22.68 0.52
N ASN A 437 -10.50 -22.03 -0.61
CA ASN A 437 -9.32 -22.28 -1.41
C ASN A 437 -8.09 -21.74 -0.66
N SER A 438 -7.04 -22.52 -0.63
CA SER A 438 -5.77 -22.12 0.01
C SER A 438 -5.06 -20.98 -0.73
N GLN A 439 -5.51 -20.66 -1.93
CA GLN A 439 -5.04 -19.51 -2.72
C GLN A 439 -6.07 -18.38 -2.61
N SER A 440 -5.64 -17.24 -2.08
CA SER A 440 -6.51 -16.09 -1.93
C SER A 440 -7.08 -15.63 -3.27
N GLY A 441 -8.40 -15.41 -3.30
CA GLY A 441 -9.09 -14.90 -4.50
C GLY A 441 -9.48 -15.97 -5.51
N GLN A 442 -9.25 -17.24 -5.23
CA GLN A 442 -9.78 -18.34 -6.05
C GLN A 442 -11.04 -18.94 -5.41
N GLY A 443 -12.01 -19.30 -6.24
CA GLY A 443 -13.21 -20.00 -5.81
C GLY A 443 -12.94 -21.45 -5.42
N LEU A 444 -13.93 -22.04 -4.76
CA LEU A 444 -14.00 -23.47 -4.47
C LEU A 444 -14.71 -24.16 -5.63
N PRO A 445 -14.28 -25.36 -6.05
CA PRO A 445 -15.08 -26.20 -6.93
C PRO A 445 -16.48 -26.42 -6.33
N ALA A 446 -17.54 -26.27 -7.11
CA ALA A 446 -18.91 -26.47 -6.64
C ALA A 446 -19.18 -27.91 -6.12
N ALA A 447 -18.30 -28.86 -6.47
CA ALA A 447 -18.34 -30.24 -5.99
C ALA A 447 -17.87 -30.39 -4.52
N VAL A 448 -17.24 -29.37 -3.92
CA VAL A 448 -16.70 -29.43 -2.55
C VAL A 448 -17.83 -29.53 -1.54
N ALA A 449 -18.81 -28.62 -1.57
CA ALA A 449 -19.93 -28.62 -0.62
C ALA A 449 -20.73 -29.93 -0.62
N PRO A 450 -21.14 -30.50 -1.79
CA PRO A 450 -21.77 -31.83 -1.85
C PRO A 450 -20.88 -32.93 -1.27
N ALA A 451 -19.58 -32.93 -1.60
CA ALA A 451 -18.66 -33.94 -1.08
C ALA A 451 -18.49 -33.87 0.44
N VAL A 452 -18.37 -32.67 1.00
CA VAL A 452 -18.26 -32.46 2.45
C VAL A 452 -19.53 -32.91 3.19
N ARG A 453 -20.73 -32.74 2.57
CA ARG A 453 -21.99 -33.21 3.14
C ARG A 453 -22.02 -34.74 3.38
N THR A 454 -21.24 -35.54 2.63
CA THR A 454 -21.18 -37.00 2.80
C THR A 454 -20.34 -37.45 4.00
N VAL A 455 -19.56 -36.57 4.60
CA VAL A 455 -18.68 -36.92 5.72
C VAL A 455 -19.52 -37.15 6.99
N HIS A 456 -19.29 -38.29 7.64
CA HIS A 456 -20.02 -38.66 8.87
C HIS A 456 -19.81 -37.59 9.95
N GLY A 457 -20.90 -37.21 10.64
CA GLY A 457 -20.88 -36.17 11.67
C GLY A 457 -20.98 -34.72 11.16
N VAL A 458 -21.05 -34.50 9.86
CA VAL A 458 -21.43 -33.21 9.31
C VAL A 458 -22.93 -32.98 9.46
N GLY A 459 -23.34 -31.87 10.06
CA GLY A 459 -24.76 -31.52 10.27
C GLY A 459 -25.34 -30.75 9.09
N ALA A 460 -24.67 -29.71 8.66
CA ALA A 460 -25.07 -28.93 7.48
C ALA A 460 -23.85 -28.28 6.79
N VAL A 461 -23.97 -28.06 5.49
CA VAL A 461 -23.01 -27.30 4.70
C VAL A 461 -23.77 -26.24 3.90
N THR A 462 -23.32 -25.00 3.93
CA THR A 462 -23.84 -23.93 3.07
C THR A 462 -22.74 -23.40 2.17
N ALA A 463 -23.01 -23.39 0.89
CA ALA A 463 -22.13 -22.82 -0.11
C ALA A 463 -22.50 -21.35 -0.35
N VAL A 464 -21.51 -20.47 -0.31
CA VAL A 464 -21.66 -19.06 -0.64
C VAL A 464 -20.84 -18.77 -1.90
N ALA A 465 -21.52 -18.32 -2.94
CA ALA A 465 -20.86 -17.98 -4.20
C ALA A 465 -20.90 -16.48 -4.47
N PHE A 466 -19.91 -15.97 -5.22
CA PHE A 466 -19.84 -14.57 -5.62
C PHE A 466 -19.80 -14.46 -7.13
N THR A 467 -20.67 -13.63 -7.69
CA THR A 467 -20.70 -13.33 -9.11
C THR A 467 -20.85 -11.83 -9.35
N LYS A 468 -20.89 -11.42 -10.61
CA LYS A 468 -21.04 -10.01 -10.98
C LYS A 468 -22.20 -9.82 -11.94
N GLY A 469 -22.86 -8.65 -11.85
CA GLY A 469 -23.91 -8.26 -12.75
C GLY A 469 -23.95 -6.76 -12.98
N ARG A 470 -24.60 -6.32 -14.05
CA ARG A 470 -24.93 -4.91 -14.27
C ARG A 470 -26.34 -4.66 -13.75
N VAL A 471 -26.48 -3.71 -12.85
CA VAL A 471 -27.77 -3.42 -12.21
C VAL A 471 -28.40 -2.19 -12.84
N ARG A 472 -29.70 -2.27 -13.15
CA ARG A 472 -30.53 -1.17 -13.64
C ARG A 472 -31.81 -1.09 -12.81
N ASP A 473 -32.21 0.11 -12.42
CA ASP A 473 -33.50 0.35 -11.78
C ASP A 473 -34.60 0.32 -12.84
N LEU A 474 -35.67 -0.45 -12.62
CA LEU A 474 -36.84 -0.51 -13.49
C LEU A 474 -37.96 0.46 -13.09
N ALA A 475 -37.81 1.23 -12.02
CA ALA A 475 -38.83 2.21 -11.60
C ALA A 475 -39.02 3.36 -12.58
N ALA A 476 -38.05 3.61 -13.46
CA ALA A 476 -38.13 4.65 -14.51
C ALA A 476 -37.84 4.05 -15.89
N ALA A 477 -38.74 4.23 -16.83
CA ALA A 477 -38.53 3.82 -18.22
C ALA A 477 -37.32 4.59 -18.80
N GLY A 478 -36.29 3.84 -19.27
CA GLY A 478 -35.06 4.43 -19.79
C GLY A 478 -34.01 4.81 -18.71
N ALA A 479 -34.19 4.35 -17.47
CA ALA A 479 -33.27 4.61 -16.41
C ALA A 479 -31.80 4.23 -16.74
N PRO A 480 -30.80 5.04 -16.35
CA PRO A 480 -29.41 4.71 -16.57
C PRO A 480 -29.03 3.45 -15.79
N VAL A 481 -27.94 2.80 -16.20
CA VAL A 481 -27.35 1.70 -15.45
C VAL A 481 -26.91 2.24 -14.10
N ILE A 482 -27.40 1.64 -13.00
CA ILE A 482 -27.08 2.03 -11.63
C ILE A 482 -25.61 1.77 -11.36
N GLU A 483 -25.15 0.56 -11.72
CA GLU A 483 -23.76 0.15 -11.52
C GLU A 483 -23.34 -0.84 -12.60
N GLU A 484 -22.20 -0.60 -13.26
CA GLU A 484 -21.72 -1.46 -14.33
C GLU A 484 -21.22 -2.84 -13.86
N LYS A 485 -20.72 -2.92 -12.60
CA LYS A 485 -20.17 -4.15 -12.04
C LYS A 485 -20.56 -4.29 -10.56
N SER A 486 -21.80 -4.67 -10.32
CA SER A 486 -22.24 -4.98 -8.94
C SER A 486 -21.87 -6.40 -8.55
N THR A 487 -21.36 -6.59 -7.34
CA THR A 487 -21.13 -7.93 -6.80
C THR A 487 -22.46 -8.52 -6.30
N VAL A 488 -22.72 -9.75 -6.68
CA VAL A 488 -23.91 -10.53 -6.31
C VAL A 488 -23.45 -11.72 -5.48
N THR A 489 -24.00 -11.87 -4.28
CA THR A 489 -23.79 -13.04 -3.43
C THR A 489 -24.93 -14.03 -3.66
N ALA A 490 -24.58 -15.28 -3.82
CA ALA A 490 -25.54 -16.37 -3.96
C ALA A 490 -25.42 -17.32 -2.77
N ILE A 491 -26.56 -17.61 -2.14
CA ILE A 491 -26.62 -18.41 -0.92
C ILE A 491 -27.65 -19.55 -1.00
N GLU A 492 -27.48 -20.53 -0.13
CA GLU A 492 -28.50 -21.53 0.21
C GLU A 492 -29.19 -21.06 1.53
N PRO A 493 -30.38 -20.44 1.48
CA PRO A 493 -30.92 -19.66 2.59
C PRO A 493 -31.10 -20.47 3.89
N GLU A 494 -31.68 -21.70 3.80
CA GLU A 494 -32.00 -22.52 4.97
C GLU A 494 -30.75 -22.91 5.80
N SER A 495 -29.65 -23.25 5.12
CA SER A 495 -28.40 -23.60 5.77
C SER A 495 -27.61 -22.36 6.16
N PHE A 496 -27.66 -21.28 5.33
CA PHE A 496 -26.95 -20.04 5.58
C PHE A 496 -27.37 -19.34 6.86
N VAL A 497 -28.68 -19.19 7.11
CA VAL A 497 -29.21 -18.51 8.31
C VAL A 497 -28.85 -19.23 9.63
N LYS A 498 -28.61 -20.55 9.58
CA LYS A 498 -28.13 -21.31 10.73
C LYS A 498 -26.67 -21.06 11.09
N MET A 499 -25.84 -20.71 10.10
CA MET A 499 -24.40 -20.58 10.23
C MET A 499 -23.89 -19.14 10.16
N TYR A 500 -24.72 -18.21 9.68
CA TYR A 500 -24.36 -16.81 9.53
C TYR A 500 -25.47 -15.89 10.03
N LYS A 501 -25.15 -15.04 11.00
CA LYS A 501 -26.07 -14.06 11.59
C LYS A 501 -25.97 -12.74 10.85
N THR A 502 -27.09 -12.22 10.37
CA THR A 502 -27.21 -10.96 9.65
C THR A 502 -27.88 -9.88 10.52
N GLU A 503 -27.39 -8.64 10.43
CA GLU A 503 -28.06 -7.47 11.00
C GLU A 503 -28.96 -6.83 9.94
N TRP A 504 -30.18 -6.46 10.31
CA TRP A 504 -31.19 -5.96 9.38
C TRP A 504 -31.46 -4.47 9.57
N GLU A 505 -31.66 -3.77 8.45
CA GLU A 505 -32.29 -2.45 8.41
C GLU A 505 -33.80 -2.60 8.16
N HIS A 506 -34.17 -3.41 7.16
CA HIS A 506 -35.55 -3.78 6.83
C HIS A 506 -35.61 -5.27 6.49
N GLY A 507 -36.36 -6.05 7.27
CA GLY A 507 -36.49 -7.49 7.12
C GLY A 507 -36.02 -8.27 8.37
N SER A 508 -35.87 -9.58 8.20
CA SER A 508 -35.45 -10.48 9.24
C SER A 508 -34.79 -11.74 8.67
N PRO A 509 -34.21 -12.63 9.45
CA PRO A 509 -33.71 -13.92 8.94
C PRO A 509 -34.77 -14.72 8.15
N ALA A 510 -36.07 -14.57 8.48
CA ALA A 510 -37.15 -15.17 7.73
C ALA A 510 -37.25 -14.60 6.28
N THR A 511 -36.84 -13.38 6.05
CA THR A 511 -36.81 -12.79 4.69
C THR A 511 -35.79 -13.53 3.81
N LEU A 512 -34.64 -13.96 4.37
CA LEU A 512 -33.69 -14.80 3.62
C LEU A 512 -34.25 -16.21 3.36
N THR A 513 -34.86 -16.84 4.36
CA THR A 513 -35.42 -18.18 4.14
C THR A 513 -36.60 -18.22 3.19
N ALA A 514 -37.31 -17.11 3.03
CA ALA A 514 -38.41 -16.93 2.07
C ALA A 514 -37.97 -16.42 0.71
N LEU A 515 -36.66 -16.25 0.46
CA LEU A 515 -36.11 -15.70 -0.78
C LEU A 515 -36.50 -16.58 -1.99
N GLY A 516 -37.21 -16.02 -2.96
CA GLY A 516 -37.60 -16.67 -4.21
C GLY A 516 -36.56 -16.44 -5.33
N GLU A 517 -36.81 -17.04 -6.50
CA GLU A 517 -35.93 -16.84 -7.70
C GLU A 517 -36.02 -15.43 -8.26
N ASP A 518 -37.14 -14.73 -8.05
CA ASP A 518 -37.33 -13.33 -8.49
C ASP A 518 -37.05 -12.32 -7.37
N ASP A 519 -36.42 -12.73 -6.26
CA ASP A 519 -36.19 -11.91 -5.10
C ASP A 519 -34.71 -11.60 -4.87
N THR A 520 -34.44 -10.45 -4.26
CA THR A 520 -33.11 -10.09 -3.80
C THR A 520 -33.15 -9.33 -2.48
N VAL A 521 -32.14 -9.57 -1.65
CA VAL A 521 -31.83 -8.75 -0.48
C VAL A 521 -30.64 -7.88 -0.82
N ILE A 522 -30.71 -6.59 -0.50
CA ILE A 522 -29.63 -5.63 -0.81
C ILE A 522 -28.99 -5.06 0.44
N THR A 523 -27.73 -4.57 0.32
CA THR A 523 -27.06 -3.91 1.43
C THR A 523 -27.58 -2.49 1.64
N LYS A 524 -27.58 -1.99 2.88
CA LYS A 524 -27.94 -0.60 3.23
C LYS A 524 -27.15 0.42 2.45
N LYS A 525 -25.87 0.19 2.23
CA LYS A 525 -25.00 1.11 1.48
C LYS A 525 -25.44 1.21 0.02
N PHE A 526 -25.71 0.08 -0.62
CA PHE A 526 -26.21 0.03 -1.98
C PHE A 526 -27.59 0.70 -2.08
N ALA A 527 -28.50 0.37 -1.15
CA ALA A 527 -29.82 0.98 -1.07
C ALA A 527 -29.75 2.51 -0.95
N SER A 528 -28.92 3.02 -0.01
CA SER A 528 -28.78 4.46 0.23
C SER A 528 -28.09 5.19 -0.91
N ALA A 529 -27.10 4.59 -1.56
CA ALA A 529 -26.37 5.19 -2.68
C ALA A 529 -27.27 5.41 -3.92
N HIS A 530 -28.25 4.52 -4.11
CA HIS A 530 -29.12 4.51 -5.30
C HIS A 530 -30.58 4.78 -4.96
N ASN A 531 -30.89 5.18 -3.72
CA ASN A 531 -32.24 5.48 -3.23
C ASN A 531 -33.23 4.33 -3.47
N LEU A 532 -32.80 3.09 -3.18
CA LEU A 532 -33.61 1.88 -3.37
C LEU A 532 -34.38 1.51 -2.10
N HIS A 533 -35.58 0.95 -2.27
CA HIS A 533 -36.49 0.60 -1.21
C HIS A 533 -37.03 -0.83 -1.36
N VAL A 534 -37.51 -1.41 -0.28
CA VAL A 534 -38.20 -2.72 -0.31
C VAL A 534 -39.42 -2.63 -1.22
N GLY A 535 -39.62 -3.67 -2.05
CA GLY A 535 -40.67 -3.75 -3.07
C GLY A 535 -40.26 -3.21 -4.45
N GLN A 536 -39.10 -2.57 -4.58
CA GLN A 536 -38.62 -2.04 -5.87
C GLN A 536 -38.03 -3.16 -6.74
N ARG A 537 -38.25 -3.04 -8.08
CA ARG A 537 -37.79 -4.02 -9.05
C ARG A 537 -36.50 -3.55 -9.73
N LEU A 538 -35.54 -4.44 -9.82
CA LEU A 538 -34.23 -4.21 -10.44
C LEU A 538 -34.05 -5.17 -11.62
N SER A 539 -33.50 -4.71 -12.73
CA SER A 539 -33.01 -5.59 -13.79
C SER A 539 -31.51 -5.81 -13.58
N VAL A 540 -31.08 -7.06 -13.60
CA VAL A 540 -29.69 -7.47 -13.48
C VAL A 540 -29.27 -8.19 -14.74
N LEU A 541 -28.39 -7.56 -15.52
CA LEU A 541 -27.74 -8.21 -16.65
C LEU A 541 -26.56 -9.04 -16.13
N THR A 542 -26.66 -10.35 -16.29
CA THR A 542 -25.68 -11.31 -15.79
C THR A 542 -24.43 -11.36 -16.67
N ALA A 543 -23.36 -11.96 -16.18
CA ALA A 543 -22.13 -12.18 -16.95
C ALA A 543 -22.35 -13.12 -18.15
N SER A 544 -23.32 -14.04 -18.05
CA SER A 544 -23.75 -14.95 -19.13
C SER A 544 -24.65 -14.28 -20.16
N GLY A 545 -25.01 -12.99 -19.99
CA GLY A 545 -25.83 -12.21 -20.92
C GLY A 545 -27.34 -12.37 -20.74
N HIS A 546 -27.78 -13.04 -19.68
CA HIS A 546 -29.21 -13.10 -19.34
C HIS A 546 -29.61 -11.84 -18.56
N GLU A 547 -30.82 -11.37 -18.79
CA GLU A 547 -31.43 -10.30 -18.02
C GLU A 547 -32.43 -10.92 -17.02
N VAL A 548 -32.21 -10.68 -15.73
CA VAL A 548 -33.04 -11.19 -14.64
C VAL A 548 -33.67 -10.02 -13.93
N THR A 549 -34.97 -10.09 -13.69
CA THR A 549 -35.71 -9.08 -12.92
C THR A 549 -35.85 -9.55 -11.50
N LEU A 550 -35.35 -8.77 -10.52
CA LEU A 550 -35.35 -9.09 -9.10
C LEU A 550 -36.15 -8.04 -8.32
N THR A 551 -36.93 -8.47 -7.34
CA THR A 551 -37.64 -7.60 -6.40
C THR A 551 -36.88 -7.50 -5.07
N VAL A 552 -36.67 -6.30 -4.58
CA VAL A 552 -35.99 -6.07 -3.30
C VAL A 552 -36.95 -6.48 -2.17
N THR A 553 -36.64 -7.55 -1.44
CA THR A 553 -37.47 -8.07 -0.34
C THR A 553 -36.95 -7.67 1.04
N GLY A 554 -35.68 -7.25 1.13
CA GLY A 554 -35.08 -6.82 2.40
C GLY A 554 -33.81 -5.98 2.21
N ILE A 555 -33.46 -5.28 3.29
CA ILE A 555 -32.22 -4.47 3.35
C ILE A 555 -31.44 -4.89 4.58
N VAL A 556 -30.22 -5.41 4.36
CA VAL A 556 -29.29 -5.79 5.43
C VAL A 556 -28.31 -4.66 5.72
N LYS A 557 -27.92 -4.52 6.99
CA LYS A 557 -26.79 -3.66 7.35
C LYS A 557 -25.51 -4.28 6.80
N GLU A 558 -24.65 -3.44 6.23
CA GLU A 558 -23.38 -3.90 5.69
C GLU A 558 -22.49 -4.43 6.81
N GLU A 559 -21.99 -5.65 6.65
CA GLU A 559 -20.99 -6.24 7.53
C GLU A 559 -19.61 -6.16 6.88
N VAL A 560 -18.60 -6.00 7.71
CA VAL A 560 -17.21 -5.78 7.30
C VAL A 560 -16.60 -6.92 6.48
N LEU A 561 -17.14 -8.12 6.64
CA LEU A 561 -16.70 -9.31 5.88
C LEU A 561 -17.20 -9.33 4.44
N GLY A 562 -18.21 -8.50 4.10
CA GLY A 562 -18.73 -8.40 2.74
C GLY A 562 -19.26 -9.72 2.16
N LEU A 563 -19.67 -10.67 3.02
CA LEU A 563 -20.25 -11.93 2.56
C LEU A 563 -21.59 -11.72 1.87
N LEU A 564 -22.39 -10.78 2.36
CA LEU A 564 -23.55 -10.29 1.63
C LEU A 564 -23.13 -9.05 0.86
N ALA A 565 -22.94 -9.23 -0.44
CA ALA A 565 -22.55 -8.14 -1.35
C ALA A 565 -23.77 -7.24 -1.68
N ASN A 566 -23.61 -6.35 -2.69
CA ASN A 566 -24.65 -5.39 -3.05
C ASN A 566 -26.03 -6.02 -3.24
N LEU A 567 -26.08 -7.20 -3.86
CA LEU A 567 -27.28 -8.02 -4.01
C LEU A 567 -27.03 -9.43 -3.47
N THR A 568 -28.06 -10.02 -2.87
CA THR A 568 -28.04 -11.42 -2.41
C THR A 568 -29.20 -12.16 -3.06
N VAL A 569 -28.90 -13.28 -3.71
CA VAL A 569 -29.86 -14.11 -4.48
C VAL A 569 -29.73 -15.57 -4.11
N LEU A 570 -30.66 -16.38 -4.61
CA LEU A 570 -30.59 -17.84 -4.47
C LEU A 570 -29.40 -18.42 -5.26
N ARG A 571 -28.78 -19.44 -4.71
CA ARG A 571 -27.71 -20.17 -5.39
C ARG A 571 -28.19 -20.89 -6.66
N SER A 572 -29.42 -21.38 -6.69
CA SER A 572 -30.04 -21.96 -7.89
C SER A 572 -30.07 -20.95 -9.05
N LEU A 573 -30.49 -19.71 -8.77
CA LEU A 573 -30.50 -18.63 -9.73
C LEU A 573 -29.08 -18.27 -10.23
N ALA A 574 -28.11 -18.23 -9.32
CA ALA A 574 -26.74 -17.94 -9.70
C ALA A 574 -26.14 -19.01 -10.61
N SER A 575 -26.43 -20.27 -10.38
CA SER A 575 -25.94 -21.36 -11.23
C SER A 575 -26.65 -21.39 -12.60
N SER A 576 -27.95 -21.14 -12.67
CA SER A 576 -28.73 -21.22 -13.90
C SER A 576 -28.58 -19.98 -14.79
N MET A 577 -28.66 -18.77 -14.21
CA MET A 577 -28.72 -17.51 -14.97
C MET A 577 -27.39 -16.75 -15.01
N PHE A 578 -26.57 -16.86 -13.95
CA PHE A 578 -25.26 -16.18 -13.92
C PHE A 578 -24.10 -17.08 -14.38
N GLY A 579 -24.37 -18.37 -14.64
CA GLY A 579 -23.33 -19.35 -15.00
C GLY A 579 -22.31 -19.59 -13.89
N GLN A 580 -22.65 -19.28 -12.63
CA GLN A 580 -21.72 -19.40 -11.51
C GLN A 580 -21.54 -20.87 -11.11
N ARG A 581 -20.30 -21.36 -11.25
CA ARG A 581 -19.94 -22.77 -10.99
C ARG A 581 -18.92 -22.92 -9.87
N GLU A 582 -18.52 -21.86 -9.22
CA GLU A 582 -17.58 -21.83 -8.11
C GLU A 582 -18.24 -21.24 -6.87
N ASP A 583 -17.88 -21.77 -5.72
CA ASP A 583 -18.18 -21.16 -4.45
C ASP A 583 -17.04 -20.25 -4.01
N GLY A 584 -17.34 -19.18 -3.29
CA GLY A 584 -16.31 -18.34 -2.68
C GLY A 584 -15.80 -18.95 -1.38
N VAL A 585 -16.74 -19.51 -0.60
CA VAL A 585 -16.49 -20.10 0.71
C VAL A 585 -17.63 -21.04 1.06
N ASP A 586 -17.31 -22.16 1.69
CA ASP A 586 -18.34 -23.06 2.25
C ASP A 586 -18.25 -23.05 3.78
N PHE A 587 -19.40 -22.96 4.42
CA PHE A 587 -19.52 -23.08 5.88
C PHE A 587 -20.07 -24.44 6.26
N VAL A 588 -19.48 -25.00 7.30
CA VAL A 588 -19.85 -26.35 7.81
C VAL A 588 -20.24 -26.23 9.26
N SER A 589 -21.33 -26.87 9.63
CA SER A 589 -21.71 -27.12 11.02
C SER A 589 -21.63 -28.63 11.33
N TYR A 590 -21.23 -28.98 12.53
CA TYR A 590 -21.25 -30.36 12.99
C TYR A 590 -22.68 -30.79 13.38
N ALA A 591 -22.96 -32.07 13.24
CA ALA A 591 -24.19 -32.66 13.77
C ALA A 591 -24.17 -32.59 15.29
N PRO A 592 -25.36 -32.45 15.95
CA PRO A 592 -25.45 -32.45 17.39
C PRO A 592 -24.83 -33.73 18.00
N GLY A 593 -23.89 -33.54 18.94
CA GLY A 593 -23.18 -34.65 19.60
C GLY A 593 -22.00 -35.25 18.81
N ALA A 594 -21.72 -34.79 17.62
CA ALA A 594 -20.58 -35.29 16.86
C ALA A 594 -19.24 -34.82 17.45
N ASN A 595 -18.22 -35.68 17.38
CA ASN A 595 -16.85 -35.33 17.75
C ASN A 595 -16.23 -34.42 16.67
N GLY A 596 -16.08 -33.11 16.94
CA GLY A 596 -15.60 -32.14 15.99
C GLY A 596 -14.19 -32.45 15.46
N ALA A 597 -13.32 -33.09 16.24
CA ALA A 597 -11.99 -33.48 15.80
C ALA A 597 -12.02 -34.59 14.73
N GLU A 598 -12.87 -35.58 14.92
CA GLU A 598 -13.07 -36.68 13.97
C GLU A 598 -13.72 -36.18 12.68
N VAL A 599 -14.77 -35.35 12.79
CA VAL A 599 -15.44 -34.75 11.64
C VAL A 599 -14.46 -33.95 10.82
N ARG A 600 -13.67 -33.08 11.47
CA ARG A 600 -12.64 -32.29 10.80
C ARG A 600 -11.56 -33.14 10.13
N HIS A 601 -11.14 -34.22 10.79
CA HIS A 601 -10.18 -35.16 10.21
C HIS A 601 -10.75 -35.82 8.95
N GLY A 602 -12.02 -36.29 9.00
CA GLY A 602 -12.70 -36.85 7.83
C GLY A 602 -12.82 -35.86 6.67
N ILE A 603 -13.22 -34.60 6.97
CA ILE A 603 -13.27 -33.53 5.96
C ILE A 603 -11.88 -33.28 5.33
N ASN A 604 -10.85 -33.13 6.16
CA ASN A 604 -9.49 -32.90 5.65
C ASN A 604 -8.98 -34.06 4.81
N THR A 605 -9.25 -35.31 5.18
CA THR A 605 -8.90 -36.50 4.39
C THR A 605 -9.57 -36.48 3.03
N LEU A 606 -10.87 -36.17 2.98
CA LEU A 606 -11.64 -36.03 1.74
C LEU A 606 -11.09 -34.89 0.86
N LEU A 607 -10.85 -33.72 1.47
CA LEU A 607 -10.32 -32.56 0.75
C LEU A 607 -8.93 -32.84 0.17
N HIS A 608 -8.04 -33.42 0.95
CA HIS A 608 -6.69 -33.76 0.48
C HIS A 608 -6.69 -34.79 -0.66
N ALA A 609 -7.64 -35.74 -0.65
CA ALA A 609 -7.74 -36.77 -1.69
C ALA A 609 -8.28 -36.20 -3.01
N ASN A 610 -9.33 -35.37 -2.96
CA ASN A 610 -10.08 -34.95 -4.16
C ASN A 610 -9.89 -33.48 -4.52
N PHE A 611 -9.66 -32.60 -3.54
CA PHE A 611 -9.58 -31.15 -3.70
C PHE A 611 -8.39 -30.56 -2.92
N PRO A 612 -7.15 -30.98 -3.23
CA PRO A 612 -5.96 -30.63 -2.44
C PRO A 612 -5.63 -29.13 -2.44
N GLN A 613 -6.25 -28.33 -3.31
CA GLN A 613 -6.18 -26.86 -3.30
C GLN A 613 -7.04 -26.23 -2.20
N THR A 614 -7.88 -27.00 -1.52
CA THR A 614 -8.77 -26.51 -0.48
C THR A 614 -8.34 -26.96 0.92
N HIS A 615 -8.79 -26.25 1.93
CA HIS A 615 -8.56 -26.65 3.32
C HIS A 615 -9.71 -26.20 4.22
N SER A 616 -9.89 -26.90 5.33
CA SER A 616 -10.84 -26.51 6.36
C SER A 616 -10.14 -25.81 7.52
N GLN A 617 -10.77 -24.80 8.07
CA GLN A 617 -10.26 -24.06 9.22
C GLN A 617 -11.39 -23.58 10.13
N THR A 618 -11.08 -23.40 11.41
CA THR A 618 -11.99 -22.78 12.36
C THR A 618 -12.03 -21.26 12.16
N ALA A 619 -13.02 -20.58 12.71
CA ALA A 619 -13.11 -19.12 12.72
C ALA A 619 -11.82 -18.46 13.29
N ALA A 620 -11.24 -19.03 14.35
CA ALA A 620 -10.01 -18.52 14.95
C ALA A 620 -8.78 -18.69 14.04
N GLU A 621 -8.66 -19.82 13.34
CA GLU A 621 -7.59 -20.04 12.35
C GLU A 621 -7.74 -19.11 11.16
N TYR A 622 -8.97 -18.88 10.68
CA TYR A 622 -9.25 -17.93 9.61
C TYR A 622 -8.82 -16.51 9.99
N THR A 623 -9.23 -16.01 11.16
CA THR A 623 -8.84 -14.67 11.62
C THR A 623 -7.32 -14.57 11.83
N HIS A 624 -6.68 -15.64 12.30
CA HIS A 624 -5.24 -15.70 12.43
C HIS A 624 -4.53 -15.66 11.06
N GLU A 625 -5.03 -16.40 10.07
CA GLU A 625 -4.48 -16.40 8.70
C GLU A 625 -4.57 -15.01 8.06
N VAL A 626 -5.76 -14.38 8.12
CA VAL A 626 -5.96 -13.02 7.59
C VAL A 626 -5.06 -12.01 8.32
N SER A 627 -4.98 -12.12 9.65
CA SER A 627 -4.08 -11.28 10.47
C SER A 627 -2.61 -11.49 10.12
N SER A 628 -2.19 -12.71 9.82
CA SER A 628 -0.81 -13.02 9.39
C SER A 628 -0.48 -12.37 8.05
N LYS A 629 -1.41 -12.42 7.07
CA LYS A 629 -1.26 -11.76 5.77
C LYS A 629 -1.15 -10.23 5.94
N LEU A 630 -2.00 -9.64 6.78
CA LEU A 630 -1.92 -8.22 7.12
C LEU A 630 -0.59 -7.86 7.80
N ASN A 631 -0.10 -8.67 8.73
CA ASN A 631 1.18 -8.45 9.40
C ASN A 631 2.36 -8.49 8.42
N LYS A 632 2.33 -9.35 7.40
CA LYS A 632 3.36 -9.37 6.34
C LYS A 632 3.37 -8.06 5.54
N LEU A 633 2.18 -7.58 5.14
CA LEU A 633 2.06 -6.28 4.45
C LEU A 633 2.56 -5.13 5.35
N LEU A 634 2.21 -5.15 6.64
CA LEU A 634 2.69 -4.16 7.60
C LEU A 634 4.21 -4.18 7.76
N LEU A 635 4.81 -5.35 7.76
CA LEU A 635 6.27 -5.48 7.87
C LEU A 635 6.96 -4.82 6.67
N LEU A 636 6.43 -5.00 5.46
CA LEU A 636 6.90 -4.28 4.27
C LEU A 636 6.83 -2.76 4.46
N VAL A 637 5.68 -2.27 4.96
CA VAL A 637 5.48 -0.86 5.29
C VAL A 637 6.52 -0.38 6.29
N TYR A 638 6.76 -1.14 7.35
CA TYR A 638 7.74 -0.79 8.38
C TYR A 638 9.17 -0.74 7.84
N VAL A 639 9.54 -1.60 6.89
CA VAL A 639 10.87 -1.56 6.24
C VAL A 639 11.03 -0.29 5.41
N LEU A 640 10.03 0.06 4.60
CA LEU A 640 10.05 1.31 3.82
C LEU A 640 10.11 2.54 4.74
N LEU A 641 9.41 2.47 5.88
CA LEU A 641 9.41 3.54 6.87
C LEU A 641 10.74 3.64 7.63
N ALA A 642 11.41 2.52 7.89
CA ALA A 642 12.75 2.53 8.46
C ALA A 642 13.71 3.36 7.59
N LEU A 643 13.58 3.26 6.26
CA LEU A 643 14.33 4.10 5.33
C LEU A 643 14.02 5.59 5.51
N SER A 644 12.75 5.96 5.69
CA SER A 644 12.35 7.35 5.97
C SER A 644 12.90 7.86 7.31
N VAL A 645 12.95 7.00 8.34
CA VAL A 645 13.58 7.32 9.63
C VAL A 645 15.07 7.55 9.46
N VAL A 646 15.77 6.73 8.66
CA VAL A 646 17.19 6.93 8.34
C VAL A 646 17.43 8.29 7.69
N VAL A 647 16.61 8.68 6.72
CA VAL A 647 16.69 10.02 6.09
C VAL A 647 16.47 11.12 7.13
N SER A 648 15.50 10.96 8.03
CA SER A 648 15.23 11.91 9.13
C SER A 648 16.40 12.03 10.11
N LEU A 649 17.13 10.93 10.37
CA LEU A 649 18.34 10.92 11.17
C LEU A 649 19.42 11.84 10.60
N PHE A 650 19.63 11.83 9.28
CA PHE A 650 20.55 12.75 8.63
C PHE A 650 20.16 14.22 8.85
N GLY A 651 18.85 14.52 8.83
CA GLY A 651 18.33 15.84 9.17
C GLY A 651 18.68 16.27 10.60
N ILE A 652 18.54 15.37 11.58
CA ILE A 652 18.91 15.63 12.98
C ILE A 652 20.41 15.84 13.10
N VAL A 653 21.24 14.96 12.51
CA VAL A 653 22.70 15.06 12.51
C VAL A 653 23.15 16.42 11.97
N ASN A 654 22.64 16.83 10.82
CA ASN A 654 22.99 18.08 10.18
C ASN A 654 22.64 19.30 11.05
N THR A 655 21.44 19.30 11.64
CA THR A 655 21.00 20.40 12.52
C THR A 655 21.81 20.46 13.83
N LEU A 656 22.18 19.30 14.39
CA LEU A 656 23.04 19.24 15.58
C LEU A 656 24.45 19.75 15.29
N ILE A 657 25.04 19.38 14.14
CA ILE A 657 26.34 19.89 13.71
C ILE A 657 26.32 21.42 13.65
N LEU A 658 25.27 22.00 13.03
CA LEU A 658 25.10 23.45 12.99
C LEU A 658 25.00 24.03 14.40
N SER A 659 24.15 23.47 15.25
CA SER A 659 23.95 23.95 16.63
C SER A 659 25.27 23.98 17.41
N ILE A 660 26.14 23.00 17.18
CA ILE A 660 27.48 22.95 17.80
C ILE A 660 28.36 24.07 17.26
N TYR A 661 28.40 24.31 15.95
CA TYR A 661 29.17 25.39 15.33
C TYR A 661 28.75 26.76 15.85
N GLU A 662 27.44 27.04 15.89
CA GLU A 662 26.92 28.34 16.37
C GLU A 662 27.21 28.59 17.86
N ARG A 663 27.44 27.54 18.65
CA ARG A 663 27.66 27.58 20.09
C ARG A 663 29.08 27.16 20.47
N THR A 664 30.02 27.20 19.53
CA THR A 664 31.42 26.78 19.75
C THR A 664 32.05 27.54 20.90
N ARG A 665 31.83 28.87 20.98
CA ARG A 665 32.33 29.73 22.09
C ARG A 665 31.69 29.38 23.44
N GLU A 666 30.36 29.13 23.49
CA GLU A 666 29.70 28.69 24.73
C GLU A 666 30.23 27.33 25.23
N LEU A 667 30.42 26.38 24.30
CA LEU A 667 30.97 25.08 24.60
C LEU A 667 32.43 25.17 25.03
N GLY A 668 33.21 26.06 24.41
CA GLY A 668 34.59 26.37 24.79
C GLY A 668 34.67 26.95 26.19
N MET A 669 33.83 27.96 26.52
CA MET A 669 33.75 28.53 27.87
C MET A 669 33.38 27.50 28.93
N MET A 670 32.35 26.67 28.66
CA MET A 670 31.96 25.58 29.60
C MET A 670 33.13 24.62 29.87
N ARG A 671 33.88 24.28 28.83
CA ARG A 671 35.08 23.43 28.98
C ARG A 671 36.22 24.12 29.76
N ALA A 672 36.41 25.41 29.54
CA ALA A 672 37.41 26.20 30.29
C ALA A 672 37.08 26.26 31.79
N ILE A 673 35.79 26.32 32.16
CA ILE A 673 35.32 26.31 33.57
C ILE A 673 35.33 24.87 34.17
N GLY A 674 35.75 23.83 33.43
CA GLY A 674 35.94 22.49 33.96
C GLY A 674 34.93 21.42 33.50
N THR A 675 34.03 21.71 32.53
CA THR A 675 33.13 20.69 31.99
C THR A 675 33.89 19.62 31.20
N SER A 676 33.75 18.37 31.59
CA SER A 676 34.48 17.25 30.97
C SER A 676 33.96 16.96 29.53
N ARG A 677 34.80 16.34 28.70
CA ARG A 677 34.42 15.86 27.34
C ARG A 677 33.22 14.90 27.38
N SER A 678 33.11 14.11 28.45
CA SER A 678 31.98 13.18 28.63
C SER A 678 30.69 13.92 28.89
N GLN A 679 30.70 14.97 29.70
CA GLN A 679 29.53 15.80 30.02
C GLN A 679 29.04 16.55 28.80
N VAL A 680 29.92 17.10 27.96
CA VAL A 680 29.54 17.73 26.67
C VAL A 680 28.85 16.71 25.75
N ARG A 681 29.42 15.49 25.63
CA ARG A 681 28.78 14.42 24.83
C ARG A 681 27.41 14.04 25.37
N GLN A 682 27.26 13.92 26.67
CA GLN A 682 25.95 13.58 27.27
C GLN A 682 24.94 14.69 27.08
N MET A 683 25.31 15.95 27.22
CA MET A 683 24.43 17.09 26.99
C MET A 683 23.84 17.09 25.57
N ILE A 684 24.68 16.90 24.55
CA ILE A 684 24.24 16.86 23.16
C ILE A 684 23.34 15.65 22.87
N ARG A 685 23.64 14.48 23.45
CA ARG A 685 22.79 13.29 23.35
C ARG A 685 21.40 13.53 23.98
N TYR A 686 21.33 14.19 25.13
CA TYR A 686 20.06 14.51 25.77
C TYR A 686 19.27 15.56 24.97
N GLU A 687 19.93 16.55 24.38
CA GLU A 687 19.29 17.53 23.49
C GLU A 687 18.68 16.85 22.26
N SER A 688 19.39 15.92 21.64
CA SER A 688 18.90 15.12 20.52
C SER A 688 17.75 14.18 20.93
N LEU A 689 17.85 13.53 22.09
CA LEU A 689 16.80 12.68 22.64
C LEU A 689 15.50 13.49 22.85
N ILE A 690 15.59 14.67 23.46
CA ILE A 690 14.43 15.56 23.67
C ILE A 690 13.82 15.93 22.32
N THR A 691 14.62 16.31 21.35
CA THR A 691 14.15 16.68 20.00
C THR A 691 13.48 15.50 19.29
N ALA A 692 14.06 14.31 19.36
CA ALA A 692 13.50 13.11 18.75
C ALA A 692 12.19 12.68 19.43
N MET A 693 12.11 12.78 20.76
CA MET A 693 10.88 12.50 21.50
C MET A 693 9.75 13.49 21.17
N ILE A 694 10.08 14.78 21.01
CA ILE A 694 9.10 15.78 20.56
C ILE A 694 8.57 15.41 19.17
N GLY A 695 9.46 15.11 18.22
CA GLY A 695 9.09 14.67 16.88
C GLY A 695 8.26 13.39 16.89
N GLY A 696 8.66 12.41 17.73
CA GLY A 696 7.94 11.16 17.92
C GLY A 696 6.53 11.37 18.45
N ILE A 697 6.38 12.09 19.56
CA ILE A 697 5.06 12.33 20.18
C ILE A 697 4.14 13.11 19.24
N LEU A 698 4.64 14.16 18.60
CA LEU A 698 3.85 14.95 17.64
C LEU A 698 3.49 14.10 16.41
N GLY A 699 4.40 13.27 15.91
CA GLY A 699 4.17 12.37 14.80
C GLY A 699 3.09 11.33 15.14
N LEU A 700 3.24 10.63 16.26
CA LEU A 700 2.25 9.65 16.71
C LEU A 700 0.86 10.29 16.89
N LEU A 701 0.79 11.47 17.49
CA LEU A 701 -0.47 12.18 17.71
C LEU A 701 -1.14 12.55 16.37
N ILE A 702 -0.38 13.10 15.42
CA ILE A 702 -0.89 13.45 14.09
C ILE A 702 -1.32 12.19 13.33
N GLY A 703 -0.54 11.12 13.41
CA GLY A 703 -0.86 9.85 12.76
C GLY A 703 -2.13 9.21 13.30
N VAL A 704 -2.26 9.13 14.63
CA VAL A 704 -3.47 8.59 15.29
C VAL A 704 -4.70 9.45 14.96
N VAL A 705 -4.61 10.77 15.11
CA VAL A 705 -5.72 11.67 14.78
C VAL A 705 -6.11 11.56 13.31
N GLY A 706 -5.12 11.52 12.40
CA GLY A 706 -5.34 11.32 10.97
C GLY A 706 -6.08 10.02 10.65
N ALA A 707 -5.66 8.90 11.26
CA ALA A 707 -6.31 7.61 11.09
C ALA A 707 -7.75 7.60 11.61
N VAL A 708 -7.98 8.18 12.78
CA VAL A 708 -9.33 8.32 13.37
C VAL A 708 -10.23 9.19 12.47
N LEU A 709 -9.72 10.30 11.93
CA LEU A 709 -10.48 11.15 11.03
C LEU A 709 -10.86 10.41 9.74
N VAL A 710 -9.93 9.70 9.12
CA VAL A 710 -10.23 8.89 7.91
C VAL A 710 -11.28 7.83 8.24
N THR A 711 -11.17 7.17 9.38
CA THR A 711 -12.18 6.18 9.81
C THR A 711 -13.56 6.81 9.96
N ILE A 712 -13.65 8.00 10.58
CA ILE A 712 -14.94 8.67 10.80
C ILE A 712 -15.55 9.18 9.50
N PHE A 713 -14.75 9.72 8.57
CA PHE A 713 -15.28 10.35 7.36
C PHE A 713 -15.46 9.41 6.17
N GLU A 714 -14.57 8.43 6.00
CA GLU A 714 -14.56 7.55 4.83
C GLU A 714 -15.11 6.15 5.13
N LEU A 715 -14.88 5.65 6.35
CA LEU A 715 -15.26 4.29 6.75
C LEU A 715 -16.48 4.27 7.70
N SER A 716 -17.12 5.44 7.96
CA SER A 716 -18.34 5.49 8.76
C SER A 716 -19.47 4.79 8.00
N GLY A 717 -20.14 3.86 8.65
CA GLY A 717 -21.23 3.07 8.04
C GLY A 717 -20.81 1.69 7.56
N SER A 718 -19.50 1.39 7.42
CA SER A 718 -18.99 0.07 7.03
C SER A 718 -18.76 -0.90 8.22
N GLY A 719 -19.18 -0.53 9.43
CA GLY A 719 -18.90 -1.33 10.63
C GLY A 719 -17.43 -1.37 11.07
N TYR A 720 -16.59 -0.52 10.49
CA TYR A 720 -15.16 -0.45 10.82
C TYR A 720 -14.93 0.01 12.25
N VAL A 721 -14.06 -0.69 12.98
CA VAL A 721 -13.75 -0.43 14.39
C VAL A 721 -12.38 0.25 14.52
N VAL A 722 -12.36 1.44 15.13
CA VAL A 722 -11.08 2.09 15.48
C VAL A 722 -10.38 1.27 16.57
N SER A 723 -9.15 0.86 16.29
CA SER A 723 -8.28 0.19 17.26
C SER A 723 -6.92 0.89 17.31
N ILE A 724 -6.51 1.31 18.50
CA ILE A 724 -5.24 2.00 18.71
C ILE A 724 -4.22 0.98 19.26
N PRO A 725 -3.20 0.60 18.47
CA PRO A 725 -2.20 -0.39 18.90
C PRO A 725 -1.15 0.25 19.83
N VAL A 726 -1.53 0.47 21.10
CA VAL A 726 -0.69 1.20 22.08
C VAL A 726 0.71 0.59 22.19
N GLY A 727 0.84 -0.73 22.18
CA GLY A 727 2.16 -1.41 22.24
C GLY A 727 3.06 -1.04 21.06
N THR A 728 2.50 -1.03 19.83
CA THR A 728 3.23 -0.62 18.61
C THR A 728 3.62 0.85 18.67
N LEU A 729 2.73 1.72 19.14
CA LEU A 729 3.01 3.16 19.27
C LEU A 729 4.12 3.43 20.29
N ILE A 730 4.14 2.72 21.42
CA ILE A 730 5.23 2.80 22.40
C ILE A 730 6.54 2.32 21.78
N LEU A 731 6.53 1.20 21.06
CA LEU A 731 7.72 0.69 20.39
C LEU A 731 8.28 1.71 19.37
N LEU A 732 7.42 2.34 18.60
CA LEU A 732 7.80 3.40 17.66
C LEU A 732 8.41 4.61 18.36
N LEU A 733 7.86 5.01 19.50
CA LEU A 733 8.40 6.10 20.31
C LEU A 733 9.77 5.76 20.88
N LEU A 734 9.97 4.53 21.36
CA LEU A 734 11.27 4.04 21.81
C LEU A 734 12.27 3.98 20.65
N ALA A 735 11.86 3.51 19.48
CA ALA A 735 12.69 3.51 18.29
C ALA A 735 13.13 4.93 17.90
N ALA A 736 12.23 5.92 17.97
CA ALA A 736 12.55 7.33 17.76
C ALA A 736 13.57 7.86 18.79
N ALA A 737 13.44 7.47 20.06
CA ALA A 737 14.37 7.85 21.11
C ALA A 737 15.78 7.28 20.83
N VAL A 738 15.87 5.99 20.49
CA VAL A 738 17.12 5.33 20.12
C VAL A 738 17.74 5.99 18.89
N ALA A 739 16.94 6.24 17.87
CA ALA A 739 17.35 6.91 16.64
C ALA A 739 17.94 8.31 16.92
N GLY A 740 17.28 9.10 17.79
CA GLY A 740 17.79 10.41 18.22
C GLY A 740 19.14 10.33 18.91
N VAL A 741 19.33 9.36 19.80
CA VAL A 741 20.62 9.15 20.48
C VAL A 741 21.71 8.71 19.50
N LEU A 742 21.38 7.85 18.54
CA LEU A 742 22.32 7.40 17.50
C LEU A 742 22.75 8.56 16.60
N ALA A 743 21.80 9.41 16.16
CA ALA A 743 22.09 10.60 15.38
C ALA A 743 23.06 11.57 16.08
N ALA A 744 22.98 11.67 17.40
CA ALA A 744 23.86 12.54 18.18
C ALA A 744 25.29 12.02 18.34
N GLN A 745 25.60 10.76 18.01
CA GLN A 745 26.92 10.16 18.33
C GLN A 745 28.07 10.90 17.63
N LEU A 746 27.96 11.13 16.33
CA LEU A 746 29.00 11.82 15.55
C LEU A 746 29.13 13.30 15.92
N PRO A 747 28.04 14.10 15.97
CA PRO A 747 28.11 15.50 16.38
C PRO A 747 28.65 15.67 17.80
N ALA A 748 28.23 14.84 18.75
CA ALA A 748 28.66 14.89 20.13
C ALA A 748 30.15 14.57 20.30
N ARG A 749 30.69 13.62 19.52
CA ARG A 749 32.13 13.33 19.48
C ARG A 749 32.95 14.51 18.95
N ARG A 750 32.47 15.19 17.89
CA ARG A 750 33.11 16.37 17.31
C ARG A 750 33.11 17.53 18.31
N ALA A 751 31.98 17.83 18.92
CA ALA A 751 31.87 18.88 19.95
C ALA A 751 32.79 18.67 21.16
N ALA A 752 32.92 17.42 21.61
CA ALA A 752 33.82 17.10 22.74
C ALA A 752 35.30 17.25 22.41
N LYS A 753 35.68 17.26 21.13
CA LYS A 753 37.08 17.42 20.66
C LYS A 753 37.45 18.88 20.32
N LEU A 754 36.50 19.85 20.46
CA LEU A 754 36.78 21.26 20.21
C LEU A 754 37.99 21.75 20.99
N ASP A 755 38.89 22.47 20.32
CA ASP A 755 40.01 23.15 20.99
C ASP A 755 39.49 24.34 21.81
N VAL A 756 39.80 24.36 23.09
CA VAL A 756 39.29 25.38 24.02
C VAL A 756 39.94 26.74 23.71
N LEU A 757 41.25 26.75 23.41
CA LEU A 757 41.97 27.97 23.11
C LEU A 757 41.51 28.57 21.77
N GLY A 758 41.38 27.73 20.73
CA GLY A 758 40.85 28.15 19.44
C GLY A 758 39.41 28.62 19.49
N ALA A 759 38.58 28.00 20.37
CA ALA A 759 37.16 28.38 20.56
C ALA A 759 36.99 29.72 21.30
N LEU A 760 37.94 30.10 22.13
CA LEU A 760 37.94 31.37 22.86
C LEU A 760 38.59 32.52 22.05
N SER A 761 39.54 32.19 21.17
CA SER A 761 40.24 33.13 20.31
C SER A 761 39.54 33.38 18.97
N SER A 762 38.53 32.56 18.60
CA SER A 762 37.72 32.81 17.44
C SER A 762 36.80 34.00 17.68
N GLU A 763 37.23 35.19 17.23
CA GLU A 763 36.40 36.40 17.11
C GLU A 763 35.33 36.30 16.06
#